data_189d8ca0ffa3dd5abdadc0909e5088a7
#
_entry.id   189d8ca0ffa3dd5abdadc0909e5088a7
#
_cell.length_a   1.000
_cell.length_b   1.000
_cell.length_c   1.000
_cell.angle_alpha   90.00
_cell.angle_beta   90.00
_cell.angle_gamma   90.00
#
_symmetry.space_group_name_H-M   'P 1'
#
loop_
_entity.id
_entity.type
_entity.pdbx_description
1 polymer ?
#
loop_
_entity_poly.entity_id
_entity_poly.type
_entity_poly.pdbx_seq_one_letter_code
_entity_poly.pdbx_strand_id
1 'polypeptide(L)'
;MHIKTMTQAVGICMALLAQQGWAQQAQESGKVEFSPLNVSGETVSVEQQALEKPGAVSARGADTRLQPVDQILRGMPGTFTQIDPAQGAVSVNIRGLSGFGRVNTMVDGVTQNYYGSAPSEVAHGSVPSSQFGALIDPNFIIGVDVSRGNAVGGDGVNALGGSANFRTIGVDDVVFAGEKVGARTKMSAGNNGVGRSAMLAVAMKNSAFDGGSVGFMAATSASVIGNNYKNGKGTDSEQFGFGYNRFYQQKPKSQLLKLDVKLSDFHALELSARDYRNTFTRRDIRSDDYYVKYHYTPFSELIDLNVMASSSRGKQKYMPEALINFVNTSTANRADAFDINNTSSFKLAGGDALVTVGGKLMRNQYSKHVESLVDDPDNPDANRQSIENNTFGPAGKQKIDSLYAGLQYNRDIYQINAGLNATRFELTGYKPACDERVKCFPQGEAYIALKEHGINPSLLVSAQVTPWFQPFASAERTMRGPNPQEVFFSNDGGASMNPFLKGEKATTYQLGFNSSLHGLLSANDALNFKALYFKSKIDGYITSQSFLVCDNGRKCNMSEVIATDWETVDEYVTNMYIYINSATPVRTRGWELEAQYQLGPAFARLSYTREKTSQPTSIASAWFGASDISELPSTYYNLDVGTRLLDNKMEIGAIIKHTGANRRLSPDNEADEATGEVLKADNPKIPAVIDLYASWQVTKNLFLRLSVQNAMDKNYSEALNRLNSMPSQSNDNTPMSTARGRTYVTGLEYRF
;
A
#
# COMPACT_ATOMS: atom_id res chain seq x y z
N MET A 1 12.13 -6.77 26.21
CA MET A 1 12.11 -5.75 27.27
C MET A 1 10.96 -4.74 27.13
N HIS A 2 10.42 -4.46 25.93
CA HIS A 2 9.34 -3.47 25.71
C HIS A 2 7.92 -3.90 26.13
N ILE A 3 7.61 -5.19 26.13
CA ILE A 3 6.28 -5.69 26.57
C ILE A 3 6.07 -5.47 28.09
N LYS A 4 7.11 -5.59 28.91
CA LYS A 4 7.01 -5.33 30.35
C LYS A 4 6.69 -3.87 30.68
N THR A 5 7.18 -2.93 29.92
CA THR A 5 6.92 -1.49 30.12
C THR A 5 5.49 -1.11 29.71
N MET A 6 4.94 -1.77 28.69
CA MET A 6 3.56 -1.54 28.26
C MET A 6 2.53 -2.14 29.23
N THR A 7 2.81 -3.33 29.76
CA THR A 7 1.96 -3.96 30.79
C THR A 7 1.90 -3.12 32.07
N GLN A 8 3.00 -2.43 32.41
CA GLN A 8 3.01 -1.49 33.55
C GLN A 8 2.24 -0.21 33.27
N ALA A 9 2.29 0.34 32.04
CA ALA A 9 1.52 1.54 31.67
C ALA A 9 0.01 1.27 31.66
N VAL A 10 -0.42 0.12 31.15
CA VAL A 10 -1.82 -0.32 31.16
C VAL A 10 -2.30 -0.61 32.59
N GLY A 11 -1.45 -1.19 33.43
CA GLY A 11 -1.76 -1.42 34.85
C GLY A 11 -1.94 -0.14 35.66
N ILE A 12 -1.17 0.90 35.38
CA ILE A 12 -1.28 2.22 36.03
C ILE A 12 -2.54 2.96 35.56
N CYS A 13 -2.92 2.89 34.32
CA CYS A 13 -4.19 3.46 33.82
C CYS A 13 -5.42 2.78 34.45
N MET A 14 -5.40 1.45 34.63
CA MET A 14 -6.51 0.73 35.29
C MET A 14 -6.62 1.05 36.78
N ALA A 15 -5.51 1.32 37.48
CA ALA A 15 -5.54 1.66 38.89
C ALA A 15 -6.04 3.09 39.17
N LEU A 16 -5.86 4.03 38.23
CA LEU A 16 -6.35 5.41 38.35
C LEU A 16 -7.85 5.57 38.04
N LEU A 17 -8.47 4.59 37.33
CA LEU A 17 -9.87 4.62 36.97
C LEU A 17 -10.82 4.04 38.03
N ALA A 18 -10.27 3.49 39.12
CA ALA A 18 -11.07 2.83 40.19
C ALA A 18 -11.61 3.78 41.27
N GLN A 19 -11.31 5.07 41.24
CA GLN A 19 -11.79 6.00 42.24
C GLN A 19 -12.47 7.20 41.59
N GLN A 20 -13.76 7.18 41.41
CA GLN A 20 -14.77 8.22 41.57
C GLN A 20 -16.09 7.89 40.83
N GLY A 21 -17.13 7.66 41.58
CA GLY A 21 -18.51 7.67 41.07
C GLY A 21 -19.21 8.95 41.51
N TRP A 22 -20.14 9.40 40.67
CA TRP A 22 -21.44 10.03 40.97
C TRP A 22 -22.05 10.70 39.71
N ALA A 23 -23.33 10.60 39.62
CA ALA A 23 -24.24 10.64 38.49
C ALA A 23 -24.68 12.01 37.95
N GLN A 24 -25.19 12.09 36.71
CA GLN A 24 -26.54 12.46 36.32
C GLN A 24 -26.77 12.48 34.77
N GLN A 25 -28.00 12.13 34.36
CA GLN A 25 -28.54 11.96 32.99
C GLN A 25 -28.70 13.27 32.19
N ALA A 26 -28.42 13.19 30.86
CA ALA A 26 -29.04 14.09 29.87
C ALA A 26 -29.09 13.50 28.45
N GLN A 27 -30.06 13.90 27.70
CA GLN A 27 -30.70 13.44 26.48
C GLN A 27 -29.83 13.36 25.21
N GLU A 28 -30.27 12.47 24.31
CA GLU A 28 -29.68 12.18 22.98
C GLU A 28 -29.82 13.29 21.96
N SER A 29 -28.79 13.57 21.19
CA SER A 29 -28.88 14.19 19.87
C SER A 29 -27.71 13.74 18.95
N GLY A 30 -28.08 13.23 17.79
CA GLY A 30 -27.40 13.13 16.50
C GLY A 30 -25.93 12.69 16.46
N LYS A 31 -25.68 11.39 16.38
CA LYS A 31 -24.35 10.79 16.15
C LYS A 31 -24.08 10.56 14.67
N VAL A 32 -22.89 10.91 14.20
CA VAL A 32 -22.26 10.26 13.05
C VAL A 32 -21.46 9.08 13.60
N GLU A 33 -22.04 7.90 13.61
CA GLU A 33 -21.37 6.66 13.99
C GLU A 33 -20.59 6.08 12.81
N PHE A 34 -19.32 5.77 13.03
CA PHE A 34 -18.62 4.78 12.22
C PHE A 34 -19.25 3.41 12.54
N SER A 35 -20.13 2.94 11.64
CA SER A 35 -20.89 1.72 11.87
C SER A 35 -20.02 0.48 11.85
N PRO A 36 -20.11 -0.40 12.87
CA PRO A 36 -19.59 -1.76 12.78
C PRO A 36 -20.38 -2.54 11.72
N LEU A 37 -19.72 -3.46 11.05
CA LEU A 37 -20.33 -4.41 10.13
C LEU A 37 -21.31 -5.34 10.87
N ASN A 38 -22.51 -4.87 11.11
CA ASN A 38 -23.62 -5.70 11.56
C ASN A 38 -24.38 -6.23 10.34
N VAL A 39 -24.33 -7.55 10.14
CA VAL A 39 -25.17 -8.28 9.18
C VAL A 39 -26.53 -8.53 9.82
N SER A 40 -27.27 -7.46 10.09
CA SER A 40 -28.71 -7.58 10.41
C SER A 40 -29.38 -6.24 10.30
N GLY A 41 -30.16 -6.07 9.21
CA GLY A 41 -31.00 -4.92 8.92
C GLY A 41 -30.28 -3.86 8.09
N GLU A 42 -30.80 -3.54 6.94
CA GLU A 42 -30.54 -2.48 5.93
C GLU A 42 -29.45 -1.41 6.20
N THR A 43 -28.27 -1.80 6.67
CA THR A 43 -27.11 -0.90 6.73
C THR A 43 -26.42 -0.90 5.37
N VAL A 44 -26.42 0.26 4.74
CA VAL A 44 -25.73 0.52 3.48
C VAL A 44 -24.27 0.09 3.61
N SER A 45 -23.80 -0.79 2.73
CA SER A 45 -22.41 -1.30 2.79
C SER A 45 -21.39 -0.19 2.59
N VAL A 46 -20.16 -0.37 3.09
CA VAL A 46 -19.07 0.63 2.92
C VAL A 46 -18.75 0.85 1.44
N GLU A 47 -18.91 -0.18 0.62
CA GLU A 47 -18.76 -0.10 -0.84
C GLU A 47 -19.83 0.79 -1.46
N GLN A 48 -21.08 0.63 -1.07
CA GLN A 48 -22.18 1.43 -1.55
C GLN A 48 -22.03 2.90 -1.11
N GLN A 49 -21.68 3.14 0.14
CA GLN A 49 -21.38 4.50 0.63
C GLN A 49 -20.27 5.17 -0.17
N ALA A 50 -19.23 4.43 -0.56
CA ALA A 50 -18.16 4.95 -1.40
C ALA A 50 -18.64 5.23 -2.83
N LEU A 51 -19.54 4.40 -3.39
CA LEU A 51 -20.13 4.60 -4.71
C LEU A 51 -21.01 5.86 -4.76
N GLU A 52 -21.71 6.17 -3.69
CA GLU A 52 -22.59 7.34 -3.59
C GLU A 52 -21.82 8.66 -3.38
N LYS A 53 -20.56 8.61 -2.91
CA LYS A 53 -19.74 9.81 -2.74
C LYS A 53 -19.19 10.30 -4.08
N PRO A 54 -19.33 11.60 -4.44
CA PRO A 54 -18.68 12.14 -5.65
C PRO A 54 -17.16 12.10 -5.53
N GLY A 55 -16.48 11.93 -6.68
CA GLY A 55 -15.03 11.82 -6.74
C GLY A 55 -14.52 10.37 -6.81
N ALA A 56 -13.21 10.23 -6.99
CA ALA A 56 -12.55 8.95 -7.22
C ALA A 56 -12.20 8.24 -5.89
N VAL A 57 -13.19 7.90 -5.13
CA VAL A 57 -13.08 7.14 -3.87
C VAL A 57 -13.72 5.78 -4.01
N SER A 58 -13.10 4.76 -3.43
CA SER A 58 -13.62 3.39 -3.35
C SER A 58 -13.32 2.81 -1.98
N ALA A 59 -14.16 1.91 -1.51
CA ALA A 59 -13.95 1.16 -0.28
C ALA A 59 -14.28 -0.32 -0.49
N ARG A 60 -13.64 -1.19 0.26
CA ARG A 60 -13.95 -2.62 0.34
C ARG A 60 -14.01 -3.03 1.80
N GLY A 61 -15.06 -3.73 2.17
CA GLY A 61 -15.18 -4.37 3.48
C GLY A 61 -14.30 -5.61 3.64
N ALA A 62 -14.42 -6.25 4.78
CA ALA A 62 -13.69 -7.49 5.09
C ALA A 62 -13.93 -8.53 3.99
N ASP A 63 -12.85 -9.15 3.52
CA ASP A 63 -12.97 -10.20 2.52
C ASP A 63 -13.54 -11.48 3.12
N THR A 64 -14.71 -11.86 2.64
CA THR A 64 -15.36 -13.13 2.97
C THR A 64 -15.01 -14.25 1.99
N ARG A 65 -14.23 -13.96 0.95
CA ARG A 65 -13.94 -14.83 -0.19
C ARG A 65 -12.57 -15.50 -0.12
N LEU A 66 -11.82 -15.27 0.97
CA LEU A 66 -10.47 -15.78 1.17
C LEU A 66 -9.48 -15.36 0.07
N GLN A 67 -9.64 -14.13 -0.43
CA GLN A 67 -8.72 -13.55 -1.39
C GLN A 67 -7.50 -12.92 -0.69
N PRO A 68 -6.31 -12.94 -1.31
CA PRO A 68 -5.17 -12.16 -0.84
C PRO A 68 -5.47 -10.66 -0.83
N VAL A 69 -4.78 -9.89 0.02
CA VAL A 69 -5.01 -8.43 0.18
C VAL A 69 -4.83 -7.65 -1.12
N ASP A 70 -3.86 -8.02 -1.92
CA ASP A 70 -3.62 -7.42 -3.24
C ASP A 70 -4.77 -7.67 -4.23
N GLN A 71 -5.48 -8.79 -4.13
CA GLN A 71 -6.69 -9.03 -4.92
C GLN A 71 -7.87 -8.17 -4.45
N ILE A 72 -7.95 -7.87 -3.16
CA ILE A 72 -8.94 -6.91 -2.63
C ILE A 72 -8.71 -5.53 -3.25
N LEU A 73 -7.44 -5.07 -3.29
CA LEU A 73 -7.06 -3.82 -3.93
C LEU A 73 -7.38 -3.83 -5.43
N ARG A 74 -7.00 -4.87 -6.17
CA ARG A 74 -7.31 -5.02 -7.60
C ARG A 74 -8.81 -5.11 -7.89
N GLY A 75 -9.64 -5.36 -6.87
CA GLY A 75 -11.09 -5.25 -6.92
C GLY A 75 -11.62 -3.82 -6.98
N MET A 76 -10.77 -2.79 -6.87
CA MET A 76 -11.13 -1.37 -6.97
C MET A 76 -10.56 -0.77 -8.26
N PRO A 77 -11.27 0.13 -8.96
CA PRO A 77 -10.76 0.71 -10.19
C PRO A 77 -9.53 1.59 -9.93
N GLY A 78 -8.64 1.68 -10.91
CA GLY A 78 -7.41 2.49 -10.82
C GLY A 78 -6.34 1.96 -9.86
N THR A 79 -6.52 0.76 -9.29
CA THR A 79 -5.53 0.11 -8.42
C THR A 79 -5.04 -1.19 -9.07
N PHE A 80 -3.73 -1.33 -9.21
CA PHE A 80 -3.11 -2.52 -9.76
C PHE A 80 -1.80 -2.83 -9.04
N THR A 81 -1.89 -3.58 -7.96
CA THR A 81 -0.74 -3.92 -7.13
C THR A 81 0.18 -4.94 -7.78
N GLN A 82 1.47 -4.79 -7.53
CA GLN A 82 2.44 -5.85 -7.79
C GLN A 82 2.32 -6.93 -6.71
N ILE A 83 2.29 -8.18 -7.13
CA ILE A 83 2.31 -9.32 -6.21
C ILE A 83 3.75 -9.73 -6.00
N ASP A 84 4.22 -9.60 -4.77
CA ASP A 84 5.54 -10.06 -4.37
C ASP A 84 5.42 -11.07 -3.22
N PRO A 85 5.34 -12.37 -3.55
CA PRO A 85 5.21 -13.41 -2.53
C PRO A 85 6.44 -13.50 -1.61
N ALA A 86 7.57 -12.93 -2.02
CA ALA A 86 8.81 -13.01 -1.26
C ALA A 86 9.02 -11.84 -0.28
N GLN A 87 8.32 -10.74 -0.45
CA GLN A 87 8.49 -9.57 0.43
C GLN A 87 7.50 -9.54 1.61
N GLY A 88 6.34 -10.15 1.46
CA GLY A 88 5.30 -10.16 2.47
C GLY A 88 4.71 -8.78 2.77
N ALA A 89 4.97 -7.80 1.90
CA ALA A 89 4.51 -6.44 2.01
C ALA A 89 3.53 -6.11 0.87
N VAL A 90 2.50 -5.34 1.17
CA VAL A 90 1.55 -4.85 0.17
C VAL A 90 2.04 -3.50 -0.33
N SER A 91 2.41 -3.41 -1.61
CA SER A 91 2.75 -2.15 -2.28
C SER A 91 1.57 -1.68 -3.10
N VAL A 92 0.94 -0.60 -2.65
CA VAL A 92 -0.24 -0.05 -3.33
C VAL A 92 0.19 0.76 -4.55
N ASN A 93 -0.42 0.46 -5.69
CA ASN A 93 -0.24 1.22 -6.93
C ASN A 93 -1.58 1.85 -7.32
N ILE A 94 -1.60 3.16 -7.48
CA ILE A 94 -2.76 3.94 -7.91
C ILE A 94 -2.43 4.62 -9.23
N ARG A 95 -3.12 4.25 -10.31
CA ARG A 95 -2.94 4.82 -11.66
C ARG A 95 -1.47 4.82 -12.12
N GLY A 96 -0.75 3.76 -11.81
CA GLY A 96 0.66 3.61 -12.12
C GLY A 96 1.63 4.25 -11.13
N LEU A 97 1.15 4.92 -10.13
CA LEU A 97 1.98 5.51 -9.09
C LEU A 97 2.09 4.58 -7.89
N SER A 98 3.31 4.27 -7.49
CA SER A 98 3.61 3.45 -6.32
C SER A 98 4.78 4.03 -5.54
N GLY A 99 4.96 3.59 -4.30
CA GLY A 99 6.05 4.01 -3.44
C GLY A 99 5.73 5.20 -2.55
N PHE A 100 6.62 5.41 -1.57
CA PHE A 100 6.46 6.41 -0.52
C PHE A 100 6.48 7.84 -1.07
N GLY A 101 5.42 8.60 -0.79
CA GLY A 101 5.19 9.93 -1.30
C GLY A 101 4.39 9.99 -2.61
N ARG A 102 4.31 8.90 -3.37
CA ARG A 102 3.39 8.78 -4.51
C ARG A 102 2.03 8.26 -4.08
N VAL A 103 2.02 7.24 -3.24
CA VAL A 103 0.82 6.74 -2.56
C VAL A 103 1.05 6.79 -1.06
N ASN A 104 0.16 7.47 -0.34
CA ASN A 104 0.17 7.44 1.12
C ASN A 104 -0.54 6.15 1.59
N THR A 105 0.25 5.11 1.86
CA THR A 105 -0.27 3.84 2.38
C THR A 105 -0.33 3.90 3.90
N MET A 106 -1.48 3.61 4.46
CA MET A 106 -1.75 3.71 5.91
C MET A 106 -2.37 2.43 6.45
N VAL A 107 -2.15 2.18 7.73
CA VAL A 107 -2.88 1.18 8.53
C VAL A 107 -3.51 1.91 9.72
N ASP A 108 -4.83 1.93 9.84
CA ASP A 108 -5.59 2.70 10.83
C ASP A 108 -5.19 4.20 10.88
N GLY A 109 -4.81 4.78 9.73
CA GLY A 109 -4.32 6.16 9.61
C GLY A 109 -2.82 6.34 9.89
N VAL A 110 -2.11 5.29 10.33
CA VAL A 110 -0.64 5.34 10.54
C VAL A 110 0.07 5.17 9.20
N THR A 111 0.77 6.19 8.74
CA THR A 111 1.54 6.15 7.50
C THR A 111 2.63 5.08 7.57
N GLN A 112 2.68 4.23 6.56
CA GLN A 112 3.65 3.16 6.41
C GLN A 112 4.79 3.60 5.50
N ASN A 113 6.02 3.51 5.98
CA ASN A 113 7.22 3.86 5.22
C ASN A 113 8.24 2.72 5.15
N TYR A 114 7.81 1.48 5.41
CA TYR A 114 8.68 0.32 5.31
C TYR A 114 9.24 0.19 3.90
N TYR A 115 10.55 0.02 3.79
CA TYR A 115 11.25 -0.24 2.56
C TYR A 115 11.89 -1.62 2.61
N GLY A 116 11.34 -2.57 1.83
CA GLY A 116 11.87 -3.91 1.72
C GLY A 116 13.02 -3.93 0.72
N SER A 117 14.23 -4.19 1.18
CA SER A 117 15.42 -4.34 0.36
C SER A 117 15.76 -5.82 0.17
N ALA A 118 15.87 -6.28 -1.06
CA ALA A 118 16.26 -7.65 -1.34
C ALA A 118 17.78 -7.81 -1.18
N PRO A 119 18.24 -8.96 -0.65
CA PRO A 119 19.65 -9.28 -0.62
C PRO A 119 20.12 -9.69 -2.02
N SER A 120 21.35 -9.61 -2.27
CA SER A 120 22.15 -9.74 -3.50
C SER A 120 21.57 -10.46 -4.73
N GLU A 121 22.17 -10.29 -5.85
CA GLU A 121 21.77 -10.70 -7.20
C GLU A 121 21.36 -12.16 -7.35
N VAL A 122 22.07 -13.07 -6.74
CA VAL A 122 21.78 -14.51 -6.86
C VAL A 122 20.52 -14.90 -6.12
N ALA A 123 20.20 -14.17 -5.04
CA ALA A 123 18.91 -14.25 -4.39
C ALA A 123 17.87 -13.37 -5.08
N HIS A 124 18.30 -12.45 -5.91
CA HIS A 124 17.45 -11.55 -6.67
C HIS A 124 16.68 -12.23 -7.77
N GLY A 125 17.23 -13.29 -8.31
CA GLY A 125 16.76 -13.92 -9.54
C GLY A 125 15.28 -14.07 -9.66
N SER A 126 14.57 -13.99 -8.57
CA SER A 126 13.16 -14.29 -8.51
C SER A 126 12.32 -13.30 -7.77
N VAL A 127 12.96 -12.34 -7.10
CA VAL A 127 12.26 -11.51 -6.14
C VAL A 127 12.28 -10.10 -6.67
N PRO A 128 11.13 -9.43 -6.77
CA PRO A 128 11.14 -7.99 -6.96
C PRO A 128 12.06 -7.43 -5.90
N SER A 129 13.02 -6.69 -6.34
CA SER A 129 14.04 -6.09 -5.52
C SER A 129 13.40 -5.19 -4.46
N SER A 130 13.84 -4.06 -4.30
CA SER A 130 13.47 -3.18 -3.22
C SER A 130 12.22 -2.37 -3.53
N GLN A 131 11.28 -2.30 -2.62
CA GLN A 131 10.07 -1.48 -2.77
C GLN A 131 9.52 -1.01 -1.43
N PHE A 132 8.79 0.09 -1.47
CA PHE A 132 7.98 0.53 -0.35
C PHE A 132 6.71 -0.33 -0.23
N GLY A 133 6.30 -0.61 0.99
CA GLY A 133 5.09 -1.36 1.25
C GLY A 133 4.63 -1.25 2.69
N ALA A 134 3.46 -1.79 2.94
CA ALA A 134 2.92 -1.97 4.28
C ALA A 134 3.01 -3.45 4.68
N LEU A 135 3.52 -3.70 5.87
CA LEU A 135 3.56 -5.02 6.49
C LEU A 135 2.25 -5.22 7.25
N ILE A 136 1.32 -5.96 6.65
CA ILE A 136 -0.04 -6.10 7.15
C ILE A 136 -0.38 -7.58 7.31
N ASP A 137 -0.96 -7.93 8.46
CA ASP A 137 -1.55 -9.27 8.62
C ASP A 137 -2.97 -9.27 8.05
N PRO A 138 -3.25 -10.09 7.01
CA PRO A 138 -4.57 -10.16 6.40
C PRO A 138 -5.69 -10.54 7.37
N ASN A 139 -5.37 -11.28 8.44
CA ASN A 139 -6.39 -11.73 9.41
C ASN A 139 -6.95 -10.58 10.25
N PHE A 140 -6.19 -9.47 10.39
CA PHE A 140 -6.64 -8.30 11.13
C PHE A 140 -7.42 -7.30 10.27
N ILE A 141 -7.35 -7.40 8.94
CA ILE A 141 -7.99 -6.44 8.05
C ILE A 141 -9.50 -6.63 8.05
N ILE A 142 -10.24 -5.55 8.23
CA ILE A 142 -11.71 -5.47 8.11
C ILE A 142 -12.17 -4.59 6.94
N GLY A 143 -11.28 -3.82 6.35
CA GLY A 143 -11.60 -3.02 5.18
C GLY A 143 -10.42 -2.25 4.65
N VAL A 144 -10.59 -1.73 3.44
CA VAL A 144 -9.62 -0.88 2.76
C VAL A 144 -10.36 0.27 2.09
N ASP A 145 -9.88 1.48 2.33
CA ASP A 145 -10.37 2.71 1.73
C ASP A 145 -9.30 3.27 0.79
N VAL A 146 -9.67 3.59 -0.45
CA VAL A 146 -8.76 4.14 -1.46
C VAL A 146 -9.30 5.46 -2.00
N SER A 147 -8.46 6.48 -1.98
CA SER A 147 -8.70 7.77 -2.64
C SER A 147 -7.68 7.95 -3.77
N ARG A 148 -8.17 8.22 -4.98
CA ARG A 148 -7.36 8.40 -6.20
C ARG A 148 -7.30 9.87 -6.59
N GLY A 149 -6.43 10.59 -5.90
CA GLY A 149 -6.35 12.04 -5.94
C GLY A 149 -7.39 12.73 -5.06
N ASN A 150 -7.31 14.06 -4.98
CA ASN A 150 -8.22 14.93 -4.22
C ASN A 150 -8.39 14.56 -2.73
N ALA A 151 -7.31 14.12 -2.10
CA ALA A 151 -7.29 13.94 -0.66
C ALA A 151 -7.09 15.29 0.03
N VAL A 152 -8.15 15.79 0.67
CA VAL A 152 -8.11 16.99 1.52
C VAL A 152 -7.72 16.57 2.93
N GLY A 153 -6.95 17.40 3.63
CA GLY A 153 -6.55 17.13 5.03
C GLY A 153 -5.26 16.33 5.16
N GLY A 154 -5.09 15.71 6.32
CA GLY A 154 -3.87 14.99 6.69
C GLY A 154 -3.53 13.79 5.81
N ASP A 155 -4.51 13.10 5.25
CA ASP A 155 -4.33 11.94 4.37
C ASP A 155 -3.79 12.32 2.99
N GLY A 156 -4.01 13.57 2.56
CA GLY A 156 -3.47 14.12 1.32
C GLY A 156 -2.01 14.58 1.43
N VAL A 157 -1.43 14.61 2.61
CA VAL A 157 -0.04 14.98 2.80
C VAL A 157 0.88 13.87 2.30
N ASN A 158 1.84 14.20 1.44
CA ASN A 158 2.77 13.24 0.82
C ASN A 158 2.04 12.14 0.02
N ALA A 159 1.03 12.53 -0.76
CA ALA A 159 0.15 11.64 -1.53
C ALA A 159 -0.03 12.17 -2.95
N LEU A 160 0.99 12.00 -3.82
CA LEU A 160 0.99 12.56 -5.19
C LEU A 160 -0.16 12.01 -6.05
N GLY A 161 -0.47 10.72 -5.93
CA GLY A 161 -1.50 10.01 -6.69
C GLY A 161 -2.71 9.59 -5.86
N GLY A 162 -2.63 9.73 -4.54
CA GLY A 162 -3.71 9.33 -3.65
C GLY A 162 -3.27 8.58 -2.41
N SER A 163 -4.21 7.98 -1.71
CA SER A 163 -3.99 7.25 -0.46
C SER A 163 -4.75 5.93 -0.42
N ALA A 164 -4.23 5.00 0.39
CA ALA A 164 -4.90 3.75 0.74
C ALA A 164 -4.79 3.53 2.24
N ASN A 165 -5.91 3.32 2.92
CA ASN A 165 -5.96 3.07 4.35
C ASN A 165 -6.57 1.70 4.65
N PHE A 166 -5.79 0.83 5.26
CA PHE A 166 -6.22 -0.48 5.72
C PHE A 166 -6.75 -0.38 7.14
N ARG A 167 -8.00 -0.76 7.33
CA ARG A 167 -8.63 -0.75 8.66
C ARG A 167 -8.49 -2.11 9.32
N THR A 168 -8.05 -2.12 10.58
CA THR A 168 -7.91 -3.35 11.37
C THR A 168 -9.06 -3.53 12.33
N ILE A 169 -9.28 -4.78 12.76
CA ILE A 169 -10.34 -5.12 13.74
C ILE A 169 -10.25 -4.25 14.99
N GLY A 170 -11.39 -3.87 15.52
CA GLY A 170 -11.57 -3.13 16.77
C GLY A 170 -12.44 -3.89 17.78
N VAL A 171 -12.74 -3.23 18.91
CA VAL A 171 -13.56 -3.81 19.98
C VAL A 171 -14.93 -4.22 19.46
N ASP A 172 -15.59 -3.37 18.68
CA ASP A 172 -16.96 -3.61 18.18
C ASP A 172 -17.02 -4.67 17.06
N ASP A 173 -15.89 -5.04 16.46
CA ASP A 173 -15.79 -6.18 15.53
C ASP A 173 -15.73 -7.54 16.22
N VAL A 174 -15.47 -7.54 17.53
CA VAL A 174 -15.30 -8.76 18.34
C VAL A 174 -16.45 -8.94 19.32
N VAL A 175 -16.90 -7.87 19.99
CA VAL A 175 -18.04 -7.90 20.93
C VAL A 175 -19.33 -7.69 20.16
N PHE A 176 -20.30 -8.60 20.32
CA PHE A 176 -21.61 -8.43 19.71
C PHE A 176 -22.37 -7.26 20.36
N ALA A 177 -23.27 -6.65 19.58
CA ALA A 177 -24.15 -5.60 20.08
C ALA A 177 -24.95 -6.09 21.29
N GLY A 178 -24.87 -5.34 22.40
CA GLY A 178 -25.53 -5.66 23.66
C GLY A 178 -24.71 -6.57 24.60
N GLU A 179 -23.62 -7.17 24.13
CA GLU A 179 -22.73 -7.98 24.95
C GLU A 179 -21.57 -7.15 25.53
N LYS A 180 -20.99 -7.65 26.63
CA LYS A 180 -19.85 -6.98 27.28
C LYS A 180 -18.51 -7.63 26.96
N VAL A 181 -18.52 -8.87 26.51
CA VAL A 181 -17.33 -9.66 26.20
C VAL A 181 -17.57 -10.40 24.89
N GLY A 182 -16.53 -10.54 24.10
CA GLY A 182 -16.57 -11.28 22.85
C GLY A 182 -15.25 -11.92 22.52
N ALA A 183 -15.31 -12.94 21.69
CA ALA A 183 -14.15 -13.57 21.08
C ALA A 183 -14.41 -13.84 19.60
N ARG A 184 -13.38 -13.67 18.79
CA ARG A 184 -13.41 -13.96 17.36
C ARG A 184 -12.20 -14.77 16.96
N THR A 185 -12.44 -15.91 16.36
CA THR A 185 -11.39 -16.80 15.84
C THR A 185 -11.56 -16.97 14.35
N LYS A 186 -10.47 -16.81 13.61
CA LYS A 186 -10.39 -17.13 12.18
C LYS A 186 -9.34 -18.20 11.98
N MET A 187 -9.62 -19.19 11.16
CA MET A 187 -8.68 -20.22 10.72
C MET A 187 -8.80 -20.38 9.21
N SER A 188 -7.71 -20.57 8.53
CA SER A 188 -7.71 -20.90 7.12
C SER A 188 -6.60 -21.89 6.78
N ALA A 189 -6.85 -22.71 5.74
CA ALA A 189 -5.87 -23.61 5.17
C ALA A 189 -6.08 -23.71 3.67
N GLY A 190 -4.99 -23.82 2.94
CA GLY A 190 -5.01 -24.00 1.49
C GLY A 190 -3.86 -24.87 1.02
N ASN A 191 -4.07 -25.49 -0.14
CA ASN A 191 -3.02 -26.23 -0.85
C ASN A 191 -2.16 -25.27 -1.70
N ASN A 192 -1.32 -25.83 -2.53
CA ASN A 192 -0.53 -25.13 -3.55
C ASN A 192 0.24 -23.90 -3.02
N GLY A 193 0.88 -24.06 -1.85
CA GLY A 193 1.71 -23.01 -1.25
C GLY A 193 0.96 -21.92 -0.49
N VAL A 194 -0.38 -21.97 -0.36
CA VAL A 194 -1.14 -21.04 0.49
C VAL A 194 -0.84 -21.26 1.97
N GLY A 195 -0.73 -22.53 2.38
CA GLY A 195 -0.42 -22.86 3.76
C GLY A 195 -1.61 -22.75 4.70
N ARG A 196 -1.36 -22.29 5.92
CA ARG A 196 -2.38 -22.20 6.98
C ARG A 196 -2.20 -20.95 7.82
N SER A 197 -3.31 -20.42 8.32
CA SER A 197 -3.32 -19.30 9.26
C SER A 197 -4.34 -19.48 10.36
N ALA A 198 -4.08 -18.87 11.52
CA ALA A 198 -5.02 -18.78 12.62
C ALA A 198 -4.92 -17.42 13.30
N MET A 199 -6.06 -16.88 13.71
CA MET A 199 -6.18 -15.64 14.47
C MET A 199 -7.18 -15.86 15.62
N LEU A 200 -6.84 -15.30 16.78
CA LEU A 200 -7.73 -15.16 17.92
C LEU A 200 -7.75 -13.70 18.37
N ALA A 201 -8.93 -13.14 18.50
CA ALA A 201 -9.18 -11.86 19.15
C ALA A 201 -10.14 -12.05 20.31
N VAL A 202 -9.85 -11.36 21.41
CA VAL A 202 -10.74 -11.29 22.57
C VAL A 202 -10.95 -9.82 22.90
N ALA A 203 -12.15 -9.43 23.26
CA ALA A 203 -12.46 -8.07 23.60
C ALA A 203 -13.49 -7.99 24.73
N MET A 204 -13.43 -6.89 25.46
CA MET A 204 -14.41 -6.50 26.47
C MET A 204 -14.80 -5.04 26.29
N LYS A 205 -16.08 -4.75 26.54
CA LYS A 205 -16.61 -3.39 26.53
C LYS A 205 -17.55 -3.23 27.72
N ASN A 206 -17.33 -2.22 28.50
CA ASN A 206 -18.17 -1.94 29.67
C ASN A 206 -18.49 -0.46 29.74
N SER A 207 -19.68 -0.14 30.20
CA SER A 207 -20.04 1.23 30.59
C SER A 207 -19.19 1.62 31.79
N ALA A 208 -18.46 2.72 31.66
CA ALA A 208 -17.64 3.31 32.71
C ALA A 208 -17.93 4.82 32.61
N PHE A 209 -18.12 5.49 33.74
CA PHE A 209 -18.54 6.89 33.79
C PHE A 209 -19.97 7.15 33.32
N ASP A 210 -20.54 8.30 33.65
CA ASP A 210 -21.83 8.73 33.10
C ASP A 210 -21.69 9.07 31.60
N GLY A 211 -22.38 8.30 30.76
CA GLY A 211 -22.31 8.42 29.29
C GLY A 211 -21.00 7.90 28.68
N GLY A 212 -20.10 7.32 29.47
CA GLY A 212 -18.83 6.81 29.01
C GLY A 212 -18.76 5.28 28.84
N SER A 213 -17.72 4.81 28.18
CA SER A 213 -17.42 3.38 28.04
C SER A 213 -15.92 3.14 27.91
N VAL A 214 -15.49 1.96 28.32
CA VAL A 214 -14.12 1.47 28.10
C VAL A 214 -14.19 0.15 27.35
N GLY A 215 -13.54 0.08 26.21
CA GLY A 215 -13.38 -1.11 25.39
C GLY A 215 -11.90 -1.49 25.33
N PHE A 216 -11.60 -2.78 25.47
CA PHE A 216 -10.27 -3.33 25.28
C PHE A 216 -10.33 -4.54 24.37
N MET A 217 -9.37 -4.63 23.45
CA MET A 217 -9.21 -5.77 22.56
C MET A 217 -7.75 -6.19 22.50
N ALA A 218 -7.52 -7.50 22.54
CA ALA A 218 -6.24 -8.11 22.24
C ALA A 218 -6.43 -9.19 21.16
N ALA A 219 -5.60 -9.14 20.14
CA ALA A 219 -5.62 -10.12 19.06
C ALA A 219 -4.22 -10.65 18.77
N THR A 220 -4.14 -11.91 18.38
CA THR A 220 -2.92 -12.57 17.92
C THR A 220 -3.20 -13.36 16.65
N SER A 221 -2.24 -13.39 15.75
CA SER A 221 -2.31 -14.14 14.51
C SER A 221 -0.99 -14.83 14.22
N ALA A 222 -1.05 -16.00 13.62
CA ALA A 222 0.12 -16.71 13.13
C ALA A 222 -0.24 -17.46 11.84
N SER A 223 0.68 -17.43 10.90
CA SER A 223 0.53 -18.11 9.62
C SER A 223 1.81 -18.87 9.26
N VAL A 224 1.64 -19.92 8.45
CA VAL A 224 2.73 -20.61 7.77
C VAL A 224 2.35 -20.66 6.30
N ILE A 225 3.04 -19.90 5.48
CA ILE A 225 2.83 -19.84 4.04
C ILE A 225 3.87 -20.78 3.41
N GLY A 226 3.42 -21.64 2.50
CA GLY A 226 4.28 -22.63 1.86
C GLY A 226 5.34 -21.99 0.97
N ASN A 227 6.44 -22.70 0.82
CA ASN A 227 7.57 -22.28 -0.02
C ASN A 227 7.51 -22.83 -1.44
N ASN A 228 6.57 -23.69 -1.73
CA ASN A 228 6.46 -24.39 -2.99
C ASN A 228 5.04 -24.37 -3.53
N TYR A 229 4.89 -24.19 -4.84
CA TYR A 229 3.61 -24.26 -5.53
C TYR A 229 3.76 -24.78 -6.95
N LYS A 230 2.68 -25.27 -7.52
CA LYS A 230 2.56 -25.65 -8.93
C LYS A 230 1.83 -24.56 -9.71
N ASN A 231 2.35 -24.23 -10.88
CA ASN A 231 1.68 -23.35 -11.83
C ASN A 231 0.56 -24.07 -12.60
N GLY A 232 -0.13 -23.39 -13.50
CA GLY A 232 -1.21 -23.98 -14.30
C GLY A 232 -0.77 -25.04 -15.31
N LYS A 233 0.53 -25.29 -15.50
CA LYS A 233 1.09 -26.43 -16.24
C LYS A 233 1.43 -27.62 -15.35
N GLY A 234 1.22 -27.48 -14.03
CA GLY A 234 1.62 -28.46 -13.03
C GLY A 234 3.11 -28.46 -12.74
N THR A 235 3.88 -27.51 -13.31
CA THR A 235 5.31 -27.38 -13.04
C THR A 235 5.51 -26.88 -11.62
N ASP A 236 6.34 -27.56 -10.88
CA ASP A 236 6.66 -27.27 -9.50
C ASP A 236 7.67 -26.13 -9.40
N SER A 237 7.46 -25.21 -8.50
CA SER A 237 8.37 -24.09 -8.29
C SER A 237 9.77 -24.52 -7.86
N GLU A 238 9.97 -25.74 -7.33
CA GLU A 238 11.28 -26.32 -7.06
C GLU A 238 12.13 -26.59 -8.33
N GLN A 239 11.48 -26.77 -9.46
CA GLN A 239 12.15 -27.01 -10.74
C GLN A 239 12.71 -25.74 -11.39
N PHE A 240 12.45 -24.59 -10.81
CA PHE A 240 12.73 -23.30 -11.38
C PHE A 240 14.17 -22.81 -11.15
N GLY A 241 15.11 -23.71 -11.07
CA GLY A 241 16.52 -23.40 -10.99
C GLY A 241 17.00 -22.84 -9.64
N PHE A 242 18.14 -23.33 -9.19
CA PHE A 242 18.88 -22.85 -8.02
C PHE A 242 18.25 -23.06 -6.62
N GLY A 243 17.12 -23.78 -6.49
CA GLY A 243 16.55 -24.11 -5.16
C GLY A 243 16.06 -22.92 -4.33
N TYR A 244 15.67 -21.82 -4.99
CA TYR A 244 15.28 -20.58 -4.32
C TYR A 244 13.90 -20.61 -3.65
N ASN A 245 13.02 -21.50 -4.06
CA ASN A 245 11.67 -21.66 -3.50
C ASN A 245 11.66 -21.91 -1.99
N ARG A 246 12.71 -22.54 -1.43
CA ARG A 246 12.87 -22.67 0.04
C ARG A 246 12.86 -21.32 0.76
N PHE A 247 13.17 -20.23 0.05
CA PHE A 247 13.19 -18.87 0.59
C PHE A 247 11.83 -18.20 0.61
N TYR A 248 10.82 -18.76 -0.07
CA TYR A 248 9.47 -18.23 -0.06
C TYR A 248 8.63 -18.68 1.14
N GLN A 249 9.09 -19.64 1.93
CA GLN A 249 8.41 -19.98 3.15
C GLN A 249 8.37 -18.78 4.09
N GLN A 250 7.18 -18.38 4.48
CA GLN A 250 6.92 -17.27 5.37
C GLN A 250 6.23 -17.78 6.65
N LYS A 251 6.57 -17.16 7.78
CA LYS A 251 6.00 -17.47 9.08
C LYS A 251 5.57 -16.19 9.81
N PRO A 252 4.66 -15.41 9.23
CA PRO A 252 4.21 -14.17 9.86
C PRO A 252 3.52 -14.45 11.19
N LYS A 253 3.81 -13.59 12.15
CA LYS A 253 3.16 -13.54 13.47
C LYS A 253 2.82 -12.10 13.78
N SER A 254 1.62 -11.87 14.26
CA SER A 254 1.15 -10.52 14.56
C SER A 254 0.41 -10.45 15.87
N GLN A 255 0.52 -9.31 16.52
CA GLN A 255 -0.26 -8.97 17.71
C GLN A 255 -0.87 -7.58 17.52
N LEU A 256 -2.07 -7.40 18.02
CA LEU A 256 -2.79 -6.14 17.98
C LEU A 256 -3.49 -5.92 19.32
N LEU A 257 -3.25 -4.76 19.92
CA LEU A 257 -3.92 -4.29 21.11
C LEU A 257 -4.63 -2.98 20.78
N LYS A 258 -5.89 -2.86 21.17
CA LYS A 258 -6.66 -1.60 21.08
C LYS A 258 -7.36 -1.32 22.40
N LEU A 259 -7.36 -0.05 22.78
CA LEU A 259 -8.08 0.48 23.93
C LEU A 259 -8.89 1.68 23.48
N ASP A 260 -10.20 1.55 23.57
CA ASP A 260 -11.18 2.58 23.24
C ASP A 260 -11.78 3.12 24.54
N VAL A 261 -11.61 4.40 24.80
CA VAL A 261 -12.13 5.06 25.99
C VAL A 261 -13.04 6.21 25.58
N LYS A 262 -14.30 6.10 25.86
CA LYS A 262 -15.25 7.19 25.80
C LYS A 262 -15.41 7.74 27.20
N LEU A 263 -14.75 8.87 27.48
CA LEU A 263 -14.78 9.49 28.81
C LEU A 263 -16.12 10.17 29.11
N SER A 264 -16.76 10.69 28.06
CA SER A 264 -18.08 11.31 28.08
C SER A 264 -18.63 11.33 26.65
N ASP A 265 -19.78 11.92 26.43
CA ASP A 265 -20.31 12.12 25.06
C ASP A 265 -19.42 13.04 24.21
N PHE A 266 -18.51 13.77 24.83
CA PHE A 266 -17.67 14.76 24.16
C PHE A 266 -16.22 14.32 23.95
N HIS A 267 -15.75 13.36 24.71
CA HIS A 267 -14.33 12.97 24.74
C HIS A 267 -14.16 11.50 24.43
N ALA A 268 -13.49 11.19 23.33
CA ALA A 268 -13.09 9.84 22.97
C ALA A 268 -11.58 9.74 22.80
N LEU A 269 -11.00 8.62 23.25
CA LEU A 269 -9.58 8.31 23.15
C LEU A 269 -9.45 6.89 22.60
N GLU A 270 -8.66 6.72 21.56
CA GLU A 270 -8.30 5.41 21.00
C GLU A 270 -6.78 5.25 21.05
N LEU A 271 -6.33 4.13 21.62
CA LEU A 271 -4.92 3.73 21.67
C LEU A 271 -4.75 2.42 20.94
N SER A 272 -3.69 2.29 20.15
CA SER A 272 -3.36 1.04 19.48
C SER A 272 -1.87 0.74 19.50
N ALA A 273 -1.57 -0.55 19.58
CA ALA A 273 -0.24 -1.09 19.40
C ALA A 273 -0.31 -2.34 18.54
N ARG A 274 0.44 -2.38 17.45
CA ARG A 274 0.56 -3.50 16.54
C ARG A 274 2.02 -3.93 16.40
N ASP A 275 2.28 -5.23 16.51
CA ASP A 275 3.57 -5.86 16.22
C ASP A 275 3.35 -6.87 15.07
N TYR A 276 4.22 -6.82 14.07
CA TYR A 276 4.27 -7.77 12.96
C TYR A 276 5.68 -8.31 12.83
N ARG A 277 5.83 -9.61 12.73
CA ARG A 277 7.11 -10.30 12.49
C ARG A 277 6.95 -11.32 11.38
N ASN A 278 7.93 -11.41 10.53
CA ASN A 278 7.98 -12.41 9.47
C ASN A 278 9.42 -12.80 9.19
N THR A 279 9.62 -14.05 8.82
CA THR A 279 10.92 -14.57 8.39
C THR A 279 10.72 -15.14 7.00
N PHE A 280 11.30 -14.52 5.99
CA PHE A 280 11.28 -15.01 4.62
C PHE A 280 12.45 -14.43 3.81
N THR A 281 12.79 -15.11 2.71
CA THR A 281 13.93 -14.73 1.84
C THR A 281 15.21 -14.42 2.62
N ARG A 282 15.49 -15.24 3.65
CA ARG A 282 16.67 -15.10 4.54
C ARG A 282 16.73 -13.73 5.25
N ARG A 283 15.58 -13.16 5.56
CA ARG A 283 15.47 -11.92 6.33
C ARG A 283 14.51 -12.11 7.49
N ASP A 284 14.87 -11.60 8.64
CA ASP A 284 13.95 -11.35 9.74
C ASP A 284 13.39 -9.94 9.59
N ILE A 285 12.07 -9.83 9.46
CA ILE A 285 11.36 -8.58 9.27
C ILE A 285 10.46 -8.34 10.47
N ARG A 286 10.48 -7.10 10.94
CA ARG A 286 9.63 -6.63 12.02
C ARG A 286 9.06 -5.26 11.70
N SER A 287 7.78 -5.05 12.06
CA SER A 287 7.12 -3.75 12.06
C SER A 287 6.35 -3.55 13.36
N ASP A 288 6.58 -2.44 14.01
CA ASP A 288 5.86 -2.01 15.22
C ASP A 288 5.15 -0.69 14.90
N ASP A 289 3.82 -0.65 15.09
CA ASP A 289 3.02 0.56 14.91
C ASP A 289 2.30 0.93 16.21
N TYR A 290 2.27 2.21 16.49
CA TYR A 290 1.60 2.77 17.65
C TYR A 290 0.83 4.01 17.26
N TYR A 291 -0.36 4.20 17.82
CA TYR A 291 -1.05 5.46 17.72
C TYR A 291 -1.88 5.80 18.96
N VAL A 292 -2.10 7.08 19.11
CA VAL A 292 -3.06 7.70 20.03
C VAL A 292 -3.92 8.60 19.18
N LYS A 293 -5.25 8.40 19.21
CA LYS A 293 -6.24 9.31 18.65
C LYS A 293 -7.09 9.88 19.76
N TYR A 294 -7.30 11.17 19.73
CA TYR A 294 -8.18 11.87 20.64
C TYR A 294 -9.18 12.69 19.84
N HIS A 295 -10.45 12.56 20.19
CA HIS A 295 -11.55 13.25 19.57
C HIS A 295 -12.33 14.03 20.63
N TYR A 296 -12.58 15.30 20.34
CA TYR A 296 -13.32 16.19 21.22
C TYR A 296 -14.42 16.92 20.44
N THR A 297 -15.68 16.63 20.78
CA THR A 297 -16.89 17.19 20.14
C THR A 297 -17.86 17.72 21.20
N PRO A 298 -17.66 18.93 21.74
CA PRO A 298 -18.60 19.55 22.65
C PRO A 298 -19.92 19.93 21.92
N PHE A 299 -20.94 20.35 22.67
CA PHE A 299 -22.19 20.90 22.08
C PHE A 299 -21.95 22.25 21.37
N SER A 300 -21.00 22.28 20.44
CA SER A 300 -20.63 23.47 19.68
C SER A 300 -20.47 23.10 18.22
N GLU A 301 -21.14 23.78 17.33
CA GLU A 301 -20.98 23.62 15.88
C GLU A 301 -19.57 24.03 15.40
N LEU A 302 -18.81 24.75 16.23
CA LEU A 302 -17.49 25.27 15.88
C LEU A 302 -16.35 24.33 16.24
N ILE A 303 -16.59 23.30 17.07
CA ILE A 303 -15.52 22.45 17.59
C ILE A 303 -15.84 20.98 17.31
N ASP A 304 -15.08 20.38 16.45
CA ASP A 304 -14.89 18.96 16.22
C ASP A 304 -13.39 18.73 16.04
N LEU A 305 -12.70 18.55 17.18
CA LEU A 305 -11.24 18.49 17.27
C LEU A 305 -10.77 17.05 17.19
N ASN A 306 -9.90 16.77 16.24
CA ASN A 306 -9.23 15.50 16.08
C ASN A 306 -7.72 15.68 16.24
N VAL A 307 -7.11 14.84 17.09
CA VAL A 307 -5.67 14.80 17.31
C VAL A 307 -5.18 13.38 17.15
N MET A 308 -4.15 13.17 16.36
CA MET A 308 -3.52 11.87 16.19
C MET A 308 -2.00 12.00 16.32
N ALA A 309 -1.41 11.18 17.18
CA ALA A 309 0.03 10.95 17.22
C ALA A 309 0.32 9.49 16.88
N SER A 310 1.27 9.25 15.99
CA SER A 310 1.59 7.90 15.54
C SER A 310 3.07 7.67 15.31
N SER A 311 3.52 6.41 15.45
CA SER A 311 4.87 5.97 15.16
C SER A 311 4.84 4.61 14.49
N SER A 312 5.44 4.49 13.31
CA SER A 312 5.68 3.23 12.62
C SER A 312 7.18 2.96 12.57
N ARG A 313 7.61 1.74 12.90
CA ARG A 313 9.01 1.33 12.94
C ARG A 313 9.17 0.01 12.24
N GLY A 314 9.96 -0.01 11.17
CA GLY A 314 10.32 -1.20 10.43
C GLY A 314 11.78 -1.57 10.66
N LYS A 315 12.08 -2.87 10.69
CA LYS A 315 13.44 -3.38 10.71
C LYS A 315 13.49 -4.68 9.91
N GLN A 316 14.52 -4.83 9.10
CA GLN A 316 14.88 -6.12 8.53
C GLN A 316 16.33 -6.44 8.87
N LYS A 317 16.59 -7.68 9.25
CA LYS A 317 17.93 -8.21 9.51
C LYS A 317 18.18 -9.35 8.53
N TYR A 318 19.32 -9.31 7.86
CA TYR A 318 19.73 -10.36 6.94
C TYR A 318 20.35 -11.52 7.73
N MET A 319 19.95 -12.75 7.37
CA MET A 319 20.50 -13.96 7.99
C MET A 319 21.87 -14.28 7.37
N PRO A 320 22.72 -15.03 8.08
CA PRO A 320 24.05 -15.41 7.58
C PRO A 320 24.01 -16.14 6.22
N GLU A 321 22.95 -16.91 5.98
CA GLU A 321 22.75 -17.65 4.72
C GLU A 321 22.18 -16.77 3.59
N ALA A 322 21.86 -15.52 3.84
CA ALA A 322 21.61 -14.57 2.77
C ALA A 322 22.89 -14.46 1.95
N LEU A 323 22.86 -14.84 0.68
CA LEU A 323 24.00 -14.98 -0.25
C LEU A 323 24.74 -13.64 -0.51
N ILE A 324 25.01 -12.92 0.54
CA ILE A 324 25.76 -11.68 0.55
C ILE A 324 26.93 -11.86 1.52
N ASN A 325 28.04 -11.27 1.18
CA ASN A 325 29.26 -11.31 1.98
C ASN A 325 29.21 -10.40 3.22
N PHE A 326 28.01 -10.28 3.87
CA PHE A 326 27.81 -9.38 4.99
C PHE A 326 27.21 -10.08 6.20
N VAL A 327 27.85 -9.96 7.33
CA VAL A 327 27.35 -10.39 8.65
C VAL A 327 26.58 -9.24 9.30
N ASN A 328 25.56 -9.58 10.10
CA ASN A 328 24.81 -8.62 10.93
C ASN A 328 24.23 -7.43 10.17
N THR A 329 24.10 -7.54 8.85
CA THR A 329 23.50 -6.48 8.03
C THR A 329 22.04 -6.28 8.38
N SER A 330 21.67 -5.04 8.61
CA SER A 330 20.28 -4.68 8.87
C SER A 330 19.95 -3.30 8.33
N THR A 331 18.66 -3.11 7.99
CA THR A 331 18.09 -1.80 7.69
C THR A 331 16.93 -1.52 8.65
N ALA A 332 16.74 -0.26 8.96
CA ALA A 332 15.64 0.18 9.81
C ALA A 332 15.04 1.47 9.28
N ASN A 333 13.74 1.59 9.45
CA ASN A 333 12.98 2.80 9.13
C ASN A 333 12.06 3.19 10.30
N ARG A 334 11.80 4.48 10.42
CA ARG A 334 10.88 5.04 11.41
C ARG A 334 10.10 6.18 10.77
N ALA A 335 8.78 6.19 10.99
CA ALA A 335 7.91 7.30 10.66
C ALA A 335 7.15 7.74 11.92
N ASP A 336 7.42 8.93 12.40
CA ASP A 336 6.62 9.57 13.45
C ASP A 336 5.74 10.64 12.80
N ALA A 337 4.47 10.67 13.16
CA ALA A 337 3.55 11.68 12.66
C ALA A 337 2.68 12.25 13.80
N PHE A 338 2.39 13.53 13.69
CA PHE A 338 1.43 14.24 14.53
C PHE A 338 0.49 15.00 13.61
N ASP A 339 -0.81 14.81 13.78
CA ASP A 339 -1.88 15.47 13.03
C ASP A 339 -2.88 16.07 14.00
N ILE A 340 -3.25 17.32 13.77
CA ILE A 340 -4.28 18.02 14.55
C ILE A 340 -5.18 18.77 13.58
N ASN A 341 -6.48 18.61 13.72
CA ASN A 341 -7.44 19.38 12.95
C ASN A 341 -8.73 19.65 13.73
N ASN A 342 -9.38 20.74 13.37
CA ASN A 342 -10.71 21.09 13.85
C ASN A 342 -11.64 21.31 12.67
N THR A 343 -12.85 20.78 12.76
CA THR A 343 -13.92 21.03 11.81
C THR A 343 -15.00 21.89 12.47
N SER A 344 -15.37 22.96 11.79
CA SER A 344 -16.42 23.90 12.23
C SER A 344 -17.56 23.90 11.22
N SER A 345 -18.79 23.87 11.71
CA SER A 345 -20.02 23.93 10.92
C SER A 345 -20.65 25.30 11.00
N PHE A 346 -21.08 25.85 9.88
CA PHE A 346 -21.84 27.11 9.84
C PHE A 346 -22.89 27.10 8.72
N LYS A 347 -23.87 27.95 8.86
CA LYS A 347 -24.76 28.36 7.77
C LYS A 347 -24.10 29.48 6.97
N LEU A 348 -23.87 29.29 5.69
CA LEU A 348 -23.23 30.25 4.80
C LEU A 348 -24.11 30.44 3.54
N ALA A 349 -24.55 31.65 3.25
CA ALA A 349 -25.29 31.98 2.03
C ALA A 349 -26.46 31.01 1.71
N GLY A 350 -27.18 30.54 2.75
CA GLY A 350 -28.30 29.62 2.60
C GLY A 350 -27.92 28.12 2.42
N GLY A 351 -26.67 27.77 2.57
CA GLY A 351 -26.19 26.38 2.56
C GLY A 351 -25.46 26.02 3.84
N ASP A 352 -25.07 24.76 3.96
CA ASP A 352 -24.28 24.20 5.05
C ASP A 352 -22.81 24.16 4.67
N ALA A 353 -21.97 24.78 5.48
CA ALA A 353 -20.52 24.82 5.29
C ALA A 353 -19.82 24.09 6.44
N LEU A 354 -18.96 23.13 6.11
CA LEU A 354 -18.02 22.50 7.03
C LEU A 354 -16.61 22.99 6.65
N VAL A 355 -15.94 23.65 7.57
CA VAL A 355 -14.57 24.13 7.38
C VAL A 355 -13.64 23.37 8.31
N THR A 356 -12.69 22.64 7.72
CA THR A 356 -11.65 21.93 8.45
C THR A 356 -10.33 22.68 8.32
N VAL A 357 -9.65 22.95 9.44
CA VAL A 357 -8.29 23.53 9.45
C VAL A 357 -7.41 22.65 10.32
N GLY A 358 -6.22 22.39 9.85
CA GLY A 358 -5.31 21.51 10.56
C GLY A 358 -3.86 21.60 10.13
N GLY A 359 -3.03 20.77 10.77
CA GLY A 359 -1.62 20.64 10.46
C GLY A 359 -1.10 19.26 10.74
N LYS A 360 -0.19 18.79 9.88
CA LYS A 360 0.47 17.50 9.99
C LYS A 360 1.97 17.66 9.95
N LEU A 361 2.64 17.03 10.91
CA LEU A 361 4.10 16.94 10.99
C LEU A 361 4.49 15.48 10.80
N MET A 362 5.42 15.21 9.90
CA MET A 362 5.95 13.86 9.68
C MET A 362 7.49 13.89 9.75
N ARG A 363 8.06 12.89 10.39
CA ARG A 363 9.50 12.71 10.56
C ARG A 363 9.85 11.28 10.17
N ASN A 364 10.52 11.12 9.05
CA ASN A 364 10.96 9.83 8.55
C ASN A 364 12.47 9.70 8.71
N GLN A 365 12.92 8.56 9.17
CA GLN A 365 14.32 8.24 9.28
C GLN A 365 14.56 6.83 8.73
N TYR A 366 15.60 6.70 7.93
CA TYR A 366 16.13 5.44 7.43
C TYR A 366 17.56 5.30 7.86
N SER A 367 17.94 4.10 8.27
CA SER A 367 19.30 3.76 8.69
C SER A 367 19.66 2.37 8.22
N LYS A 368 20.94 2.14 8.03
CA LYS A 368 21.51 0.85 7.71
C LYS A 368 22.69 0.55 8.65
N HIS A 369 22.93 -0.74 8.88
CA HIS A 369 24.11 -1.26 9.54
C HIS A 369 24.62 -2.41 8.70
N VAL A 370 25.90 -2.38 8.35
CA VAL A 370 26.55 -3.37 7.48
C VAL A 370 27.86 -3.77 8.13
N GLU A 371 28.08 -5.09 8.27
CA GLU A 371 29.35 -5.65 8.65
C GLU A 371 29.83 -6.59 7.54
N SER A 372 31.07 -6.45 7.08
CA SER A 372 31.64 -7.33 6.08
C SER A 372 32.01 -8.68 6.67
N LEU A 373 31.71 -9.75 5.93
CA LEU A 373 32.18 -11.12 6.24
C LEU A 373 33.52 -11.46 5.60
N VAL A 374 33.91 -10.70 4.60
CA VAL A 374 35.15 -10.99 3.87
C VAL A 374 36.29 -10.43 4.68
N ASP A 375 36.89 -11.29 5.47
CA ASP A 375 38.21 -11.03 6.05
C ASP A 375 39.24 -11.46 5.00
N ASP A 376 39.53 -10.56 4.07
CA ASP A 376 40.60 -10.76 3.09
C ASP A 376 41.89 -10.16 3.67
N PRO A 377 42.77 -10.99 4.21
CA PRO A 377 44.03 -10.50 4.82
C PRO A 377 44.95 -9.81 3.81
N ASP A 378 44.80 -10.13 2.51
CA ASP A 378 45.60 -9.58 1.43
C ASP A 378 45.02 -8.24 0.91
N ASN A 379 43.76 -7.92 1.24
CA ASN A 379 43.12 -6.68 0.86
C ASN A 379 42.15 -6.12 1.95
N PRO A 380 42.69 -5.63 3.08
CA PRO A 380 41.89 -5.11 4.17
C PRO A 380 41.07 -3.85 3.77
N ASP A 381 41.50 -3.14 2.74
CA ASP A 381 40.77 -1.97 2.22
C ASP A 381 39.52 -2.37 1.42
N ALA A 382 39.49 -3.53 0.77
CA ALA A 382 38.30 -4.01 0.08
C ALA A 382 37.14 -4.24 1.05
N ASN A 383 37.39 -4.72 2.25
CA ASN A 383 36.40 -4.91 3.29
C ASN A 383 35.82 -3.59 3.76
N ARG A 384 36.66 -2.61 4.05
CA ARG A 384 36.21 -1.28 4.48
C ARG A 384 35.38 -0.58 3.40
N GLN A 385 35.82 -0.64 2.16
CA GLN A 385 35.15 -0.03 1.02
C GLN A 385 33.79 -0.68 0.73
N SER A 386 33.70 -2.00 0.82
CA SER A 386 32.41 -2.69 0.64
C SER A 386 31.42 -2.35 1.74
N ILE A 387 31.86 -2.08 2.96
CA ILE A 387 31.01 -1.62 4.06
C ILE A 387 30.52 -0.18 3.83
N GLU A 388 31.45 0.72 3.51
CA GLU A 388 31.17 2.15 3.36
C GLU A 388 30.28 2.43 2.13
N ASN A 389 30.55 1.73 1.03
CA ASN A 389 29.82 1.92 -0.23
C ASN A 389 28.59 1.03 -0.37
N ASN A 390 28.33 0.14 0.59
CA ASN A 390 27.16 -0.72 0.52
C ASN A 390 25.87 0.04 0.76
N THR A 391 24.97 -0.10 -0.17
CA THR A 391 23.70 0.66 -0.22
C THR A 391 22.48 -0.24 -0.16
N PHE A 392 22.55 -1.30 0.64
CA PHE A 392 21.46 -2.24 0.86
C PHE A 392 20.12 -1.64 1.22
N GLY A 393 20.10 -0.41 1.62
CA GLY A 393 18.89 0.30 1.92
C GLY A 393 19.15 1.79 2.00
N PRO A 394 18.12 2.59 1.84
CA PRO A 394 18.25 4.04 1.99
C PRO A 394 18.72 4.39 3.40
N ALA A 395 19.51 5.45 3.50
CA ALA A 395 19.88 6.07 4.77
C ALA A 395 19.68 7.58 4.65
N GLY A 396 18.98 8.19 5.62
CA GLY A 396 18.70 9.63 5.60
C GLY A 396 17.49 9.99 6.45
N LYS A 397 17.23 11.27 6.54
CA LYS A 397 16.12 11.85 7.33
C LYS A 397 15.27 12.73 6.44
N GLN A 398 13.95 12.58 6.54
CA GLN A 398 12.99 13.41 5.83
C GLN A 398 12.03 14.05 6.84
N LYS A 399 11.80 15.34 6.68
CA LYS A 399 10.79 16.11 7.41
C LYS A 399 9.75 16.60 6.43
N ILE A 400 8.48 16.44 6.80
CA ILE A 400 7.35 16.94 6.04
C ILE A 400 6.46 17.70 7.02
N ASP A 401 6.30 18.99 6.80
CA ASP A 401 5.45 19.87 7.59
C ASP A 401 4.36 20.41 6.67
N SER A 402 3.10 20.25 7.05
CA SER A 402 1.96 20.69 6.25
C SER A 402 0.92 21.40 7.10
N LEU A 403 0.41 22.52 6.60
CA LEU A 403 -0.81 23.15 7.07
C LEU A 403 -1.87 22.96 5.99
N TYR A 404 -3.08 22.66 6.40
CA TYR A 404 -4.16 22.43 5.46
C TYR A 404 -5.48 23.06 5.91
N ALA A 405 -6.29 23.42 4.91
CA ALA A 405 -7.65 23.86 5.09
C ALA A 405 -8.56 23.16 4.07
N GLY A 406 -9.74 22.79 4.50
CA GLY A 406 -10.78 22.19 3.66
C GLY A 406 -12.11 22.89 3.87
N LEU A 407 -12.89 23.01 2.81
CA LEU A 407 -14.27 23.48 2.81
C LEU A 407 -15.14 22.44 2.13
N GLN A 408 -16.17 21.95 2.81
CA GLN A 408 -17.28 21.25 2.21
C GLN A 408 -18.51 22.16 2.32
N TYR A 409 -19.12 22.50 1.20
CA TYR A 409 -20.28 23.36 1.13
C TYR A 409 -21.40 22.68 0.37
N ASN A 410 -22.57 22.56 1.03
CA ASN A 410 -23.76 21.93 0.47
C ASN A 410 -24.88 22.97 0.41
N ARG A 411 -25.42 23.17 -0.77
CA ARG A 411 -26.60 24.03 -0.98
C ARG A 411 -27.50 23.49 -2.08
N ASP A 412 -28.73 23.26 -1.77
CA ASP A 412 -29.74 22.71 -2.67
C ASP A 412 -29.22 21.39 -3.30
N ILE A 413 -29.05 21.38 -4.61
CA ILE A 413 -28.51 20.23 -5.36
C ILE A 413 -26.96 20.23 -5.44
N TYR A 414 -26.28 21.30 -5.05
CA TYR A 414 -24.85 21.49 -5.27
C TYR A 414 -24.05 21.11 -4.03
N GLN A 415 -22.93 20.44 -4.29
CA GLN A 415 -21.89 20.19 -3.30
C GLN A 415 -20.53 20.66 -3.85
N ILE A 416 -19.80 21.40 -3.05
CA ILE A 416 -18.48 21.91 -3.36
C ILE A 416 -17.51 21.44 -2.27
N ASN A 417 -16.44 20.76 -2.65
CA ASN A 417 -15.33 20.41 -1.75
C ASN A 417 -14.08 21.12 -2.26
N ALA A 418 -13.55 22.04 -1.49
CA ALA A 418 -12.31 22.76 -1.79
C ALA A 418 -11.27 22.45 -0.73
N GLY A 419 -10.01 22.33 -1.14
CA GLY A 419 -8.89 22.04 -0.24
C GLY A 419 -7.65 22.84 -0.60
N LEU A 420 -6.84 23.11 0.39
CA LEU A 420 -5.56 23.77 0.25
C LEU A 420 -4.57 23.15 1.24
N ASN A 421 -3.46 22.59 0.75
CA ASN A 421 -2.37 22.09 1.58
C ASN A 421 -1.10 22.89 1.26
N ALA A 422 -0.52 23.55 2.25
CA ALA A 422 0.78 24.19 2.16
C ALA A 422 1.82 23.28 2.82
N THR A 423 2.71 22.69 2.02
CA THR A 423 3.63 21.65 2.47
C THR A 423 5.08 22.04 2.24
N ARG A 424 5.92 21.74 3.23
CA ARG A 424 7.39 21.87 3.16
C ARG A 424 8.01 20.51 3.34
N PHE A 425 8.95 20.18 2.46
CA PHE A 425 9.78 18.98 2.49
C PHE A 425 11.24 19.34 2.77
N GLU A 426 11.90 18.58 3.61
CA GLU A 426 13.34 18.65 3.83
C GLU A 426 13.89 17.22 3.90
N LEU A 427 14.87 16.90 3.07
CA LEU A 427 15.57 15.62 3.05
C LEU A 427 17.05 15.85 3.30
N THR A 428 17.62 15.16 4.27
CA THR A 428 19.03 15.28 4.63
C THR A 428 19.67 13.91 4.78
N GLY A 429 20.95 13.81 4.42
CA GLY A 429 21.73 12.59 4.59
C GLY A 429 23.18 12.78 4.18
N TYR A 430 23.94 11.73 4.36
CA TYR A 430 25.37 11.69 4.08
C TYR A 430 25.68 10.58 3.09
N LYS A 431 26.56 10.87 2.16
CA LYS A 431 27.16 9.94 1.22
C LYS A 431 28.65 9.86 1.49
N PRO A 432 29.22 8.67 1.75
CA PRO A 432 30.65 8.49 1.83
C PRO A 432 31.31 8.68 0.44
N ALA A 433 32.61 8.94 0.43
CA ALA A 433 33.40 8.92 -0.79
C ALA A 433 33.38 7.53 -1.42
N CYS A 434 33.42 7.45 -2.74
CA CYS A 434 33.62 6.20 -3.44
C CYS A 434 35.11 5.86 -3.52
N ASP A 435 35.40 4.57 -3.64
CA ASP A 435 36.73 4.09 -3.97
C ASP A 435 37.20 4.70 -5.29
N GLU A 436 38.52 4.96 -5.42
CA GLU A 436 39.12 5.50 -6.63
C GLU A 436 38.90 4.61 -7.86
N ARG A 437 38.77 3.30 -7.65
CA ARG A 437 38.47 2.32 -8.69
C ARG A 437 37.03 2.24 -9.09
N VAL A 438 36.14 2.85 -8.32
CA VAL A 438 34.68 2.84 -8.56
C VAL A 438 34.23 4.24 -8.99
N LYS A 439 33.83 4.39 -10.24
CA LYS A 439 33.25 5.64 -10.72
C LYS A 439 31.84 5.85 -10.16
N CYS A 440 31.65 6.86 -9.35
CA CYS A 440 30.33 7.24 -8.82
C CYS A 440 30.14 8.76 -8.87
N PHE A 441 28.93 9.21 -8.65
CA PHE A 441 28.60 10.65 -8.64
C PHE A 441 27.87 11.03 -7.35
N PRO A 442 28.32 12.09 -6.65
CA PRO A 442 29.68 12.69 -6.72
C PRO A 442 30.75 11.71 -6.22
N GLN A 443 31.99 11.77 -6.73
CA GLN A 443 33.06 10.84 -6.38
C GLN A 443 33.45 10.95 -4.91
N GLY A 444 33.55 12.15 -4.36
CA GLY A 444 33.85 12.39 -2.96
C GLY A 444 32.65 12.22 -2.01
N GLU A 445 32.90 12.44 -0.73
CA GLU A 445 31.84 12.52 0.27
C GLU A 445 30.94 13.72 0.01
N ALA A 446 29.65 13.59 0.38
CA ALA A 446 28.67 14.67 0.24
C ALA A 446 27.63 14.65 1.35
N TYR A 447 27.38 15.82 1.93
CA TYR A 447 26.18 16.07 2.71
C TYR A 447 25.10 16.64 1.81
N ILE A 448 23.96 15.97 1.80
CA ILE A 448 22.84 16.35 0.95
C ILE A 448 21.74 16.95 1.81
N ALA A 449 21.24 18.11 1.40
CA ALA A 449 20.11 18.78 2.01
C ALA A 449 19.19 19.31 0.91
N LEU A 450 18.15 18.57 0.58
CA LEU A 450 17.15 18.98 -0.40
C LEU A 450 15.96 19.60 0.32
N LYS A 451 15.49 20.74 -0.17
CA LYS A 451 14.33 21.46 0.37
C LYS A 451 13.37 21.80 -0.75
N GLU A 452 12.12 21.44 -0.55
CA GLU A 452 11.02 21.72 -1.46
C GLU A 452 9.83 22.27 -0.68
N HIS A 453 9.04 23.12 -1.30
CA HIS A 453 7.80 23.63 -0.75
C HIS A 453 6.76 23.85 -1.84
N GLY A 454 5.50 23.79 -1.46
CA GLY A 454 4.44 24.06 -2.41
C GLY A 454 3.08 24.18 -1.77
N ILE A 455 2.19 24.72 -2.58
CA ILE A 455 0.77 24.85 -2.27
C ILE A 455 0.02 23.91 -3.21
N ASN A 456 -0.81 23.06 -2.62
CA ASN A 456 -1.57 22.00 -3.27
C ASN A 456 -3.07 22.32 -3.17
N PRO A 457 -3.63 23.06 -4.13
CA PRO A 457 -5.07 23.32 -4.18
C PRO A 457 -5.81 22.12 -4.76
N SER A 458 -7.04 21.93 -4.29
CA SER A 458 -8.00 20.97 -4.84
C SER A 458 -9.40 21.54 -4.84
N LEU A 459 -10.18 21.18 -5.84
CA LEU A 459 -11.58 21.55 -5.97
C LEU A 459 -12.36 20.38 -6.57
N LEU A 460 -13.46 20.01 -5.94
CA LEU A 460 -14.45 19.10 -6.48
C LEU A 460 -15.81 19.78 -6.41
N VAL A 461 -16.55 19.75 -7.51
CA VAL A 461 -17.92 20.25 -7.59
C VAL A 461 -18.81 19.13 -8.08
N SER A 462 -19.94 18.92 -7.43
CA SER A 462 -20.98 18.00 -7.87
C SER A 462 -22.36 18.60 -7.74
N ALA A 463 -23.33 18.02 -8.46
CA ALA A 463 -24.72 18.43 -8.40
C ALA A 463 -25.64 17.20 -8.45
N GLN A 464 -26.56 17.07 -7.50
CA GLN A 464 -27.62 16.06 -7.52
C GLN A 464 -28.73 16.51 -8.47
N VAL A 465 -28.51 16.30 -9.80
CA VAL A 465 -29.41 16.80 -10.85
C VAL A 465 -30.77 16.10 -10.84
N THR A 466 -30.74 14.78 -10.56
CA THR A 466 -31.93 13.96 -10.29
C THR A 466 -31.64 13.04 -9.11
N PRO A 467 -32.61 12.40 -8.47
CA PRO A 467 -32.38 11.47 -7.37
C PRO A 467 -31.38 10.32 -7.71
N TRP A 468 -31.26 10.01 -8.99
CA TRP A 468 -30.43 8.90 -9.49
C TRP A 468 -29.17 9.34 -10.23
N PHE A 469 -28.90 10.66 -10.42
CA PHE A 469 -27.77 11.13 -11.23
C PHE A 469 -27.07 12.32 -10.58
N GLN A 470 -25.81 12.11 -10.22
CA GLN A 470 -24.93 13.11 -9.60
C GLN A 470 -23.63 13.25 -10.40
N PRO A 471 -23.56 14.15 -11.41
CA PRO A 471 -22.32 14.49 -12.07
C PRO A 471 -21.36 15.23 -11.14
N PHE A 472 -20.06 15.04 -11.36
CA PHE A 472 -19.00 15.75 -10.65
C PHE A 472 -17.82 16.07 -11.55
N ALA A 473 -17.08 17.13 -11.22
CA ALA A 473 -15.81 17.46 -11.79
C ALA A 473 -14.82 17.84 -10.70
N SER A 474 -13.54 17.47 -10.87
CA SER A 474 -12.48 17.88 -9.95
C SER A 474 -11.22 18.31 -10.66
N ALA A 475 -10.50 19.21 -10.01
CA ALA A 475 -9.17 19.64 -10.39
C ALA A 475 -8.30 19.74 -9.15
N GLU A 476 -7.08 19.23 -9.24
CA GLU A 476 -6.15 19.27 -8.13
C GLU A 476 -4.72 19.45 -8.61
N ARG A 477 -3.90 20.01 -7.74
CA ARG A 477 -2.46 20.01 -7.85
C ARG A 477 -1.87 19.44 -6.58
N THR A 478 -0.96 18.49 -6.72
CA THR A 478 -0.25 17.86 -5.61
C THR A 478 1.25 17.91 -5.85
N MET A 479 2.03 17.90 -4.78
CA MET A 479 3.48 17.81 -4.88
C MET A 479 4.04 16.91 -3.78
N ARG A 480 5.19 16.30 -4.07
CA ARG A 480 6.02 15.63 -3.08
C ARG A 480 7.49 15.99 -3.28
N GLY A 481 8.28 15.99 -2.22
CA GLY A 481 9.75 16.01 -2.32
C GLY A 481 10.29 14.61 -2.66
N PRO A 482 11.58 14.51 -3.07
CA PRO A 482 12.28 13.24 -3.17
C PRO A 482 12.22 12.48 -1.85
N ASN A 483 12.18 11.16 -1.92
CA ASN A 483 12.24 10.32 -0.73
C ASN A 483 13.67 9.80 -0.49
N PRO A 484 13.98 9.27 0.70
CA PRO A 484 15.34 8.78 1.01
C PRO A 484 15.84 7.69 0.07
N GLN A 485 14.97 6.85 -0.47
CA GLN A 485 15.36 5.81 -1.41
C GLN A 485 15.83 6.40 -2.75
N GLU A 486 15.17 7.42 -3.24
CA GLU A 486 15.53 8.06 -4.52
C GLU A 486 16.87 8.79 -4.47
N VAL A 487 17.28 9.23 -3.29
CA VAL A 487 18.53 10.00 -3.11
C VAL A 487 19.68 9.13 -2.57
N PHE A 488 19.42 8.27 -1.57
CA PHE A 488 20.45 7.57 -0.82
C PHE A 488 20.51 6.06 -1.09
N PHE A 489 19.76 5.57 -2.06
CA PHE A 489 19.84 4.19 -2.50
C PHE A 489 20.69 4.11 -3.76
N SER A 490 21.71 3.29 -3.74
CA SER A 490 22.49 2.92 -4.92
C SER A 490 22.74 1.41 -4.91
N ASN A 491 23.38 0.93 -5.95
CA ASN A 491 23.67 -0.49 -6.12
C ASN A 491 25.03 -0.93 -5.56
N ASP A 492 25.32 -2.20 -5.78
CA ASP A 492 26.62 -2.81 -5.51
C ASP A 492 27.73 -2.07 -6.26
N GLY A 493 28.58 -1.36 -5.59
CA GLY A 493 29.82 -0.80 -6.12
C GLY A 493 29.80 0.66 -6.52
N GLY A 494 28.68 1.36 -6.49
CA GLY A 494 28.71 2.78 -6.79
C GLY A 494 27.67 3.56 -6.02
N ALA A 495 28.05 4.23 -4.95
CA ALA A 495 27.15 5.11 -4.20
C ALA A 495 26.84 6.40 -4.98
N SER A 496 26.43 6.28 -6.26
CA SER A 496 25.99 7.43 -7.05
C SER A 496 24.65 7.94 -6.54
N MET A 497 24.58 9.23 -6.28
CA MET A 497 23.34 9.88 -5.88
C MET A 497 23.23 11.25 -6.56
N ASN A 498 21.99 11.66 -6.79
CA ASN A 498 21.74 12.95 -7.43
C ASN A 498 21.37 14.00 -6.38
N PRO A 499 22.29 14.89 -5.99
CA PRO A 499 22.01 15.97 -5.05
C PRO A 499 21.13 17.07 -5.64
N PHE A 500 20.79 16.99 -6.93
CA PHE A 500 20.01 18.00 -7.66
C PHE A 500 18.57 17.56 -7.94
N LEU A 501 18.12 16.42 -7.36
CA LEU A 501 16.76 15.98 -7.51
C LEU A 501 15.75 17.02 -7.02
N LYS A 502 14.72 17.22 -7.83
CA LYS A 502 13.60 18.12 -7.53
C LYS A 502 12.35 17.30 -7.23
N GLY A 503 11.43 17.91 -6.48
CA GLY A 503 10.14 17.30 -6.19
C GLY A 503 9.28 17.11 -7.44
N GLU A 504 8.41 16.12 -7.38
CA GLU A 504 7.39 15.86 -8.40
C GLU A 504 6.16 16.74 -8.16
N LYS A 505 5.54 17.20 -9.26
CA LYS A 505 4.31 18.00 -9.23
C LYS A 505 3.28 17.41 -10.17
N ALA A 506 2.17 16.93 -9.62
CA ALA A 506 1.06 16.39 -10.40
C ALA A 506 -0.06 17.41 -10.53
N THR A 507 -0.66 17.50 -11.71
CA THR A 507 -1.90 18.22 -11.96
C THR A 507 -2.90 17.23 -12.53
N THR A 508 -4.02 17.01 -11.83
CA THR A 508 -5.02 16.00 -12.17
C THR A 508 -6.39 16.64 -12.34
N TYR A 509 -7.07 16.26 -13.41
CA TYR A 509 -8.46 16.62 -13.71
C TYR A 509 -9.29 15.36 -13.76
N GLN A 510 -10.49 15.41 -13.21
CA GLN A 510 -11.44 14.30 -13.27
C GLN A 510 -12.82 14.82 -13.63
N LEU A 511 -13.55 14.05 -14.44
CA LEU A 511 -14.94 14.28 -14.79
C LEU A 511 -15.67 12.94 -14.66
N GLY A 512 -16.78 12.93 -13.95
CA GLY A 512 -17.51 11.69 -13.74
C GLY A 512 -18.89 11.91 -13.21
N PHE A 513 -19.54 10.82 -12.84
CA PHE A 513 -20.85 10.83 -12.20
C PHE A 513 -21.05 9.56 -11.37
N ASN A 514 -21.92 9.72 -10.37
CA ASN A 514 -22.50 8.64 -9.58
C ASN A 514 -23.94 8.46 -10.04
N SER A 515 -24.42 7.22 -9.99
CA SER A 515 -25.82 6.90 -10.29
C SER A 515 -26.34 5.82 -9.36
N SER A 516 -27.55 5.98 -8.86
CA SER A 516 -28.28 5.00 -8.06
C SER A 516 -29.65 4.80 -8.68
N LEU A 517 -29.86 3.68 -9.33
CA LEU A 517 -31.07 3.33 -10.06
C LEU A 517 -31.78 2.17 -9.39
N HIS A 518 -33.08 2.23 -9.28
CA HIS A 518 -33.92 1.19 -8.71
C HIS A 518 -35.02 0.80 -9.70
N GLY A 519 -35.45 -0.45 -9.67
CA GLY A 519 -36.58 -0.89 -10.49
C GLY A 519 -36.29 -0.98 -12.00
N LEU A 520 -35.06 -1.35 -12.41
CA LEU A 520 -34.65 -1.45 -13.82
C LEU A 520 -35.24 -2.69 -14.52
N LEU A 521 -35.07 -3.87 -13.89
CA LEU A 521 -35.54 -5.15 -14.40
C LEU A 521 -36.64 -5.74 -13.53
N SER A 522 -36.66 -5.40 -12.24
CA SER A 522 -37.67 -5.83 -11.27
C SER A 522 -37.89 -4.73 -10.22
N ALA A 523 -39.05 -4.74 -9.56
CA ALA A 523 -39.38 -3.73 -8.53
C ALA A 523 -38.36 -3.69 -7.38
N ASN A 524 -37.59 -4.75 -7.18
CA ASN A 524 -36.66 -4.91 -6.05
C ASN A 524 -35.19 -4.97 -6.49
N ASP A 525 -34.86 -4.43 -7.67
CA ASP A 525 -33.46 -4.33 -8.06
C ASP A 525 -32.86 -2.95 -7.75
N ALA A 526 -31.55 -2.91 -7.60
CA ALA A 526 -30.78 -1.70 -7.41
C ALA A 526 -29.44 -1.77 -8.16
N LEU A 527 -29.15 -0.72 -8.92
CA LEU A 527 -27.89 -0.51 -9.59
C LEU A 527 -27.24 0.76 -9.08
N ASN A 528 -26.12 0.61 -8.38
CA ASN A 528 -25.26 1.73 -8.00
C ASN A 528 -24.00 1.68 -8.86
N PHE A 529 -23.66 2.79 -9.50
CA PHE A 529 -22.43 2.84 -10.26
C PHE A 529 -21.82 4.23 -10.30
N LYS A 530 -20.52 4.24 -10.47
CA LYS A 530 -19.68 5.41 -10.64
C LYS A 530 -18.82 5.24 -11.87
N ALA A 531 -18.82 6.23 -12.73
CA ALA A 531 -17.94 6.28 -13.90
C ALA A 531 -17.22 7.61 -13.92
N LEU A 532 -15.92 7.57 -14.21
CA LEU A 532 -15.12 8.77 -14.34
C LEU A 532 -14.03 8.63 -15.41
N TYR A 533 -13.69 9.77 -15.99
CA TYR A 533 -12.50 9.97 -16.80
C TYR A 533 -11.50 10.82 -16.03
N PHE A 534 -10.23 10.44 -16.04
CA PHE A 534 -9.17 11.23 -15.44
C PHE A 534 -8.05 11.53 -16.43
N LYS A 535 -7.35 12.63 -16.18
CA LYS A 535 -6.13 13.04 -16.88
C LYS A 535 -5.20 13.67 -15.87
N SER A 536 -3.98 13.11 -15.76
CA SER A 536 -2.91 13.60 -14.89
C SER A 536 -1.67 13.92 -15.70
N LYS A 537 -0.97 14.98 -15.28
CA LYS A 537 0.34 15.38 -15.78
C LYS A 537 1.26 15.52 -14.59
N ILE A 538 2.41 14.85 -14.61
CA ILE A 538 3.43 14.89 -13.55
C ILE A 538 4.69 15.52 -14.15
N ASP A 539 5.04 16.69 -13.68
CA ASP A 539 6.28 17.39 -13.99
C ASP A 539 7.37 16.94 -13.02
N GLY A 540 8.59 16.74 -13.52
CA GLY A 540 9.74 16.34 -12.71
C GLY A 540 9.67 14.91 -12.19
N TYR A 541 9.00 13.99 -12.89
CA TYR A 541 8.87 12.58 -12.50
C TYR A 541 10.24 11.97 -12.23
N ILE A 542 10.43 11.39 -11.03
CA ILE A 542 11.69 10.80 -10.60
C ILE A 542 11.71 9.34 -11.06
N THR A 543 12.74 8.98 -11.81
CA THR A 543 12.98 7.63 -12.31
C THR A 543 14.44 7.26 -12.16
N SER A 544 14.74 5.98 -12.00
CA SER A 544 16.12 5.49 -12.04
C SER A 544 16.58 5.35 -13.49
N GLN A 545 17.85 5.61 -13.73
CA GLN A 545 18.47 5.43 -15.04
C GLN A 545 19.87 4.86 -14.89
N SER A 546 20.29 4.04 -15.85
CA SER A 546 21.66 3.59 -15.99
C SER A 546 22.40 4.40 -17.06
N PHE A 547 23.65 4.65 -16.81
CA PHE A 547 24.55 5.31 -17.76
C PHE A 547 25.84 4.51 -17.85
N LEU A 548 26.38 4.38 -19.05
CA LEU A 548 27.74 3.97 -19.26
C LEU A 548 28.62 5.23 -19.21
N VAL A 549 29.66 5.20 -18.41
CA VAL A 549 30.63 6.30 -18.27
C VAL A 549 31.96 5.84 -18.81
N CYS A 550 32.45 6.52 -19.85
CA CYS A 550 33.78 6.28 -20.43
C CYS A 550 34.87 6.94 -19.60
N ASP A 551 36.11 6.56 -19.91
CA ASP A 551 37.34 7.00 -19.23
C ASP A 551 37.47 8.54 -19.08
N ASN A 552 37.00 9.28 -20.05
CA ASN A 552 36.97 10.76 -20.00
C ASN A 552 35.83 11.35 -19.17
N GLY A 553 35.07 10.52 -18.44
CA GLY A 553 33.92 10.95 -17.62
C GLY A 553 32.67 11.33 -18.43
N ARG A 554 32.66 11.16 -19.74
CA ARG A 554 31.47 11.39 -20.58
C ARG A 554 30.57 10.17 -20.65
N LYS A 555 29.30 10.37 -20.94
CA LYS A 555 28.37 9.27 -21.28
C LYS A 555 28.84 8.62 -22.58
N CYS A 556 28.97 7.28 -22.57
CA CYS A 556 29.31 6.48 -23.73
C CYS A 556 28.06 5.86 -24.37
N ASN A 557 28.17 5.51 -25.66
CA ASN A 557 27.20 4.67 -26.35
C ASN A 557 27.63 3.22 -26.28
N MET A 558 26.67 2.29 -26.31
CA MET A 558 26.97 0.86 -26.39
C MET A 558 27.85 0.50 -27.59
N SER A 559 27.68 1.17 -28.74
CA SER A 559 28.52 0.98 -29.93
C SER A 559 29.98 1.36 -29.69
N GLU A 560 30.26 2.35 -28.87
CA GLU A 560 31.64 2.71 -28.48
C GLU A 560 32.24 1.64 -27.56
N VAL A 561 31.44 1.01 -26.71
CA VAL A 561 31.82 -0.07 -25.81
C VAL A 561 32.09 -1.36 -26.59
N ILE A 562 31.25 -1.72 -27.55
CA ILE A 562 31.37 -2.93 -28.38
C ILE A 562 32.58 -2.86 -29.32
N ALA A 563 32.97 -1.66 -29.73
CA ALA A 563 34.18 -1.47 -30.58
C ALA A 563 35.49 -1.58 -29.81
N THR A 564 35.47 -1.70 -28.50
CA THR A 564 36.62 -1.78 -27.61
C THR A 564 36.88 -3.25 -27.25
N ASP A 565 38.17 -3.64 -27.17
CA ASP A 565 38.55 -5.00 -26.81
C ASP A 565 38.03 -5.34 -25.38
N TRP A 566 37.41 -6.50 -25.22
CA TRP A 566 36.79 -6.92 -23.96
C TRP A 566 37.77 -6.99 -22.79
N GLU A 567 39.05 -7.21 -23.06
CA GLU A 567 40.08 -7.21 -22.02
C GLU A 567 40.37 -5.83 -21.45
N THR A 568 39.98 -4.76 -22.17
CA THR A 568 40.22 -3.38 -21.74
C THR A 568 38.92 -2.65 -21.31
N VAL A 569 37.74 -3.27 -21.48
CA VAL A 569 36.45 -2.66 -21.18
C VAL A 569 36.27 -2.43 -19.68
N ASP A 570 36.77 -3.31 -18.83
CA ASP A 570 36.65 -3.16 -17.36
C ASP A 570 37.48 -1.98 -16.81
N GLU A 571 38.48 -1.49 -17.55
CA GLU A 571 39.24 -0.32 -17.16
C GLU A 571 38.57 1.02 -17.51
N TYR A 572 37.69 1.03 -18.52
CA TYR A 572 37.18 2.28 -19.13
C TYR A 572 35.68 2.51 -19.01
N VAL A 573 34.88 1.52 -18.63
CA VAL A 573 33.41 1.64 -18.62
C VAL A 573 32.82 1.25 -17.28
N THR A 574 32.14 2.16 -16.66
CA THR A 574 31.41 1.90 -15.42
C THR A 574 29.92 2.15 -15.61
N ASN A 575 29.10 1.20 -15.22
CA ASN A 575 27.66 1.39 -15.12
C ASN A 575 27.35 2.25 -13.88
N MET A 576 26.78 3.43 -14.12
CA MET A 576 26.24 4.27 -13.06
C MET A 576 24.72 4.17 -13.04
N TYR A 577 24.18 3.83 -11.88
CA TYR A 577 22.73 3.84 -11.66
C TYR A 577 22.38 5.01 -10.76
N ILE A 578 21.52 5.88 -11.22
CA ILE A 578 21.18 7.12 -10.53
C ILE A 578 19.72 7.49 -10.76
N TYR A 579 19.12 8.12 -9.77
CA TYR A 579 17.80 8.71 -9.94
C TYR A 579 17.90 10.09 -10.56
N ILE A 580 17.02 10.35 -11.52
CA ILE A 580 16.92 11.64 -12.21
C ILE A 580 15.46 12.09 -12.30
N ASN A 581 15.25 13.38 -12.48
CA ASN A 581 13.97 13.90 -12.93
C ASN A 581 13.84 13.69 -14.44
N SER A 582 12.73 13.10 -14.89
CA SER A 582 12.43 12.96 -16.30
C SER A 582 12.41 14.33 -17.00
N ALA A 583 13.06 14.42 -18.14
CA ALA A 583 13.09 15.63 -18.94
C ALA A 583 11.71 15.99 -19.53
N THR A 584 10.86 14.99 -19.73
CA THR A 584 9.49 15.17 -20.22
C THR A 584 8.47 14.83 -19.15
N PRO A 585 7.36 15.56 -19.09
CA PRO A 585 6.29 15.24 -18.15
C PRO A 585 5.68 13.86 -18.39
N VAL A 586 5.45 13.12 -17.34
CA VAL A 586 4.66 11.90 -17.39
C VAL A 586 3.17 12.25 -17.48
N ARG A 587 2.47 11.63 -18.40
CA ARG A 587 1.02 11.82 -18.61
C ARG A 587 0.30 10.50 -18.45
N THR A 588 -0.71 10.48 -17.58
CA THR A 588 -1.61 9.35 -17.40
C THR A 588 -3.04 9.80 -17.65
N ARG A 589 -3.83 9.00 -18.34
CA ARG A 589 -5.25 9.25 -18.58
C ARG A 589 -6.00 7.94 -18.68
N GLY A 590 -7.26 7.94 -18.28
CA GLY A 590 -8.02 6.72 -18.34
C GLY A 590 -9.47 6.88 -17.92
N TRP A 591 -10.19 5.76 -18.04
CA TRP A 591 -11.54 5.55 -17.58
C TRP A 591 -11.55 4.59 -16.41
N GLU A 592 -12.31 4.92 -15.40
CA GLU A 592 -12.59 4.06 -14.26
C GLU A 592 -14.09 3.89 -14.11
N LEU A 593 -14.53 2.66 -13.89
CA LEU A 593 -15.93 2.34 -13.65
C LEU A 593 -16.01 1.35 -12.48
N GLU A 594 -16.89 1.64 -11.56
CA GLU A 594 -17.25 0.77 -10.44
C GLU A 594 -18.76 0.65 -10.41
N ALA A 595 -19.27 -0.59 -10.40
CA ALA A 595 -20.70 -0.84 -10.42
C ALA A 595 -21.08 -1.96 -9.46
N GLN A 596 -22.23 -1.85 -8.86
CA GLN A 596 -22.85 -2.86 -8.00
C GLN A 596 -24.31 -2.99 -8.35
N TYR A 597 -24.69 -4.19 -8.82
CA TYR A 597 -26.07 -4.51 -9.17
C TYR A 597 -26.60 -5.62 -8.27
N GLN A 598 -27.76 -5.39 -7.71
CA GLN A 598 -28.49 -6.35 -6.89
C GLN A 598 -29.82 -6.67 -7.58
N LEU A 599 -30.10 -7.94 -7.84
CA LEU A 599 -31.34 -8.42 -8.42
C LEU A 599 -31.90 -9.55 -7.55
N GLY A 600 -32.77 -9.21 -6.60
CA GLY A 600 -33.22 -10.17 -5.60
C GLY A 600 -32.02 -10.81 -4.86
N PRO A 601 -31.87 -12.13 -4.86
CA PRO A 601 -30.71 -12.79 -4.24
C PRO A 601 -29.44 -12.69 -5.07
N ALA A 602 -29.54 -12.45 -6.39
CA ALA A 602 -28.38 -12.37 -7.28
C ALA A 602 -27.70 -11.00 -7.21
N PHE A 603 -26.40 -10.99 -7.40
CA PHE A 603 -25.62 -9.74 -7.46
C PHE A 603 -24.50 -9.80 -8.48
N ALA A 604 -24.08 -8.63 -8.95
CA ALA A 604 -22.89 -8.44 -9.73
C ALA A 604 -22.14 -7.19 -9.25
N ARG A 605 -20.81 -7.29 -9.13
CA ARG A 605 -19.93 -6.16 -8.82
C ARG A 605 -18.84 -6.09 -9.88
N LEU A 606 -18.67 -4.92 -10.48
CA LEU A 606 -17.70 -4.68 -11.53
C LEU A 606 -16.74 -3.56 -11.09
N SER A 607 -15.45 -3.82 -11.22
CA SER A 607 -14.39 -2.82 -11.22
C SER A 607 -13.69 -2.88 -12.56
N TYR A 608 -13.67 -1.79 -13.29
CA TYR A 608 -13.07 -1.70 -14.62
C TYR A 608 -12.17 -0.48 -14.71
N THR A 609 -10.99 -0.68 -15.29
CA THR A 609 -10.04 0.40 -15.59
C THR A 609 -9.50 0.22 -16.99
N ARG A 610 -9.45 1.33 -17.72
CA ARG A 610 -8.71 1.47 -18.95
C ARG A 610 -7.84 2.70 -18.86
N GLU A 611 -6.53 2.52 -18.95
CA GLU A 611 -5.59 3.63 -18.76
C GLU A 611 -4.44 3.57 -19.76
N LYS A 612 -3.84 4.74 -19.98
CA LYS A 612 -2.64 4.91 -20.78
C LYS A 612 -1.71 5.86 -20.04
N THR A 613 -0.50 5.40 -19.81
CA THR A 613 0.58 6.17 -19.16
C THR A 613 1.79 6.31 -20.06
N SER A 614 2.54 7.40 -19.88
CA SER A 614 3.86 7.60 -20.49
C SER A 614 4.98 7.45 -19.44
N GLN A 615 4.74 6.70 -18.35
CA GLN A 615 5.77 6.42 -17.36
C GLN A 615 6.95 5.72 -18.01
N PRO A 616 8.19 6.19 -17.75
CA PRO A 616 9.37 5.51 -18.24
C PRO A 616 9.56 4.16 -17.52
N THR A 617 9.94 3.16 -18.26
CA THR A 617 10.51 1.93 -17.72
C THR A 617 12.04 2.06 -17.73
N SER A 618 12.73 1.45 -16.78
CA SER A 618 14.17 1.59 -16.66
C SER A 618 14.84 0.25 -16.32
N ILE A 619 15.96 -0.03 -17.00
CA ILE A 619 16.76 -1.22 -16.73
C ILE A 619 17.38 -1.17 -15.32
N ALA A 620 17.69 0.01 -14.82
CA ALA A 620 18.15 0.19 -13.44
C ALA A 620 17.14 -0.37 -12.44
N SER A 621 15.86 -0.39 -12.79
CA SER A 621 14.79 -0.98 -12.00
C SER A 621 14.84 -2.50 -11.98
N ALA A 622 15.38 -3.13 -13.01
CA ALA A 622 15.57 -4.57 -13.04
C ALA A 622 16.56 -5.01 -11.97
N TRP A 623 17.60 -4.21 -11.73
CA TRP A 623 18.68 -4.52 -10.79
C TRP A 623 18.30 -4.12 -9.34
N PHE A 624 17.64 -2.97 -9.15
CA PHE A 624 17.48 -2.35 -7.82
C PHE A 624 16.04 -2.09 -7.38
N GLY A 625 15.06 -2.46 -8.19
CA GLY A 625 13.65 -2.33 -7.86
C GLY A 625 13.13 -0.92 -7.69
N ALA A 626 13.83 0.00 -8.26
CA ALA A 626 13.59 1.41 -8.09
C ALA A 626 12.47 1.97 -8.97
N SER A 627 12.06 1.26 -9.99
CA SER A 627 10.90 1.57 -10.83
C SER A 627 10.43 0.30 -11.55
N ASP A 628 9.30 0.39 -12.24
CA ASP A 628 8.73 -0.76 -12.92
C ASP A 628 9.51 -1.09 -14.20
N ILE A 629 9.81 -2.37 -14.40
CA ILE A 629 10.36 -2.89 -15.66
C ILE A 629 9.26 -3.18 -16.68
N SER A 630 8.02 -3.30 -16.21
CA SER A 630 6.82 -3.54 -17.02
C SER A 630 5.91 -2.34 -16.97
N GLU A 631 5.30 -2.04 -18.11
CA GLU A 631 4.22 -1.06 -18.20
C GLU A 631 2.96 -1.60 -17.49
N LEU A 632 2.14 -0.71 -16.95
CA LEU A 632 0.81 -1.08 -16.48
C LEU A 632 -0.03 -1.67 -17.63
N PRO A 633 -0.86 -2.69 -17.33
CA PRO A 633 -1.84 -3.17 -18.31
C PRO A 633 -2.77 -2.04 -18.73
N SER A 634 -2.97 -1.92 -20.05
CA SER A 634 -3.82 -0.85 -20.60
C SER A 634 -5.30 -0.98 -20.24
N THR A 635 -5.73 -2.18 -19.83
CA THR A 635 -7.11 -2.48 -19.42
C THR A 635 -7.10 -3.62 -18.44
N TYR A 636 -7.84 -3.49 -17.33
CA TYR A 636 -8.06 -4.57 -16.39
C TYR A 636 -9.44 -4.44 -15.74
N TYR A 637 -10.03 -5.57 -15.38
CA TYR A 637 -11.28 -5.59 -14.65
C TYR A 637 -11.41 -6.81 -13.75
N ASN A 638 -12.21 -6.65 -12.69
CA ASN A 638 -12.72 -7.72 -11.85
C ASN A 638 -14.25 -7.67 -11.91
N LEU A 639 -14.86 -8.78 -12.30
CA LEU A 639 -16.31 -8.99 -12.27
C LEU A 639 -16.61 -10.09 -11.26
N ASP A 640 -17.28 -9.72 -10.17
CA ASP A 640 -17.73 -10.63 -9.12
C ASP A 640 -19.23 -10.82 -9.27
N VAL A 641 -19.66 -12.04 -9.58
CA VAL A 641 -21.06 -12.41 -9.75
C VAL A 641 -21.42 -13.53 -8.79
N GLY A 642 -22.60 -13.45 -8.20
CA GLY A 642 -23.01 -14.47 -7.27
C GLY A 642 -24.48 -14.39 -6.90
N THR A 643 -24.85 -15.27 -5.99
CA THR A 643 -26.20 -15.34 -5.42
C THR A 643 -26.16 -15.62 -3.94
N ARG A 644 -27.14 -15.09 -3.21
CA ARG A 644 -27.38 -15.35 -1.80
C ARG A 644 -28.53 -16.32 -1.64
N LEU A 645 -28.33 -17.32 -0.84
CA LEU A 645 -29.25 -18.42 -0.58
C LEU A 645 -29.51 -18.52 0.93
N LEU A 646 -30.50 -19.32 1.32
CA LEU A 646 -30.82 -19.61 2.72
C LEU A 646 -31.03 -18.33 3.56
N ASP A 647 -31.90 -17.42 3.08
CA ASP A 647 -32.17 -16.13 3.72
C ASP A 647 -30.88 -15.30 3.95
N ASN A 648 -30.06 -15.19 2.90
CA ASN A 648 -28.77 -14.49 2.88
C ASN A 648 -27.66 -15.12 3.77
N LYS A 649 -27.91 -16.30 4.34
CA LYS A 649 -26.88 -17.00 5.15
C LYS A 649 -25.78 -17.65 4.32
N MET A 650 -26.03 -17.87 3.03
CA MET A 650 -25.06 -18.48 2.12
C MET A 650 -24.86 -17.60 0.89
N GLU A 651 -23.63 -17.30 0.55
CA GLU A 651 -23.23 -16.60 -0.67
C GLU A 651 -22.36 -17.54 -1.51
N ILE A 652 -22.69 -17.69 -2.78
CA ILE A 652 -21.92 -18.48 -3.76
C ILE A 652 -21.65 -17.57 -4.94
N GLY A 653 -20.44 -17.59 -5.46
CA GLY A 653 -20.11 -16.73 -6.60
C GLY A 653 -18.82 -17.09 -7.32
N ALA A 654 -18.53 -16.28 -8.33
CA ALA A 654 -17.34 -16.35 -9.12
C ALA A 654 -16.75 -14.95 -9.33
N ILE A 655 -15.43 -14.84 -9.23
CA ILE A 655 -14.68 -13.63 -9.58
C ILE A 655 -13.96 -13.88 -10.89
N ILE A 656 -14.29 -13.11 -11.92
CA ILE A 656 -13.67 -13.16 -13.24
C ILE A 656 -12.69 -12.00 -13.34
N LYS A 657 -11.40 -12.32 -13.48
CA LYS A 657 -10.29 -11.36 -13.56
C LYS A 657 -9.76 -11.31 -14.99
N HIS A 658 -9.63 -10.12 -15.52
CA HIS A 658 -9.02 -9.88 -16.81
C HIS A 658 -7.89 -8.86 -16.70
N THR A 659 -6.79 -9.14 -17.34
CA THR A 659 -5.64 -8.24 -17.47
C THR A 659 -5.28 -8.14 -18.95
N GLY A 660 -5.31 -6.93 -19.49
CA GLY A 660 -4.99 -6.63 -20.88
C GLY A 660 -3.50 -6.70 -21.19
N ALA A 661 -3.17 -6.42 -22.43
CA ALA A 661 -1.78 -6.41 -22.87
C ALA A 661 -0.97 -5.31 -22.17
N ASN A 662 0.28 -5.62 -21.88
CA ASN A 662 1.31 -4.71 -21.42
C ASN A 662 2.66 -5.08 -22.01
N ARG A 663 3.63 -4.19 -21.93
CA ARG A 663 4.99 -4.37 -22.42
C ARG A 663 5.98 -4.30 -21.25
N ARG A 664 7.13 -4.91 -21.43
CA ARG A 664 8.27 -4.86 -20.54
C ARG A 664 9.53 -4.44 -21.28
N LEU A 665 10.59 -4.13 -20.58
CA LEU A 665 11.92 -4.04 -21.18
C LEU A 665 12.32 -5.40 -21.76
N SER A 666 13.01 -5.38 -22.91
CA SER A 666 13.48 -6.61 -23.54
C SER A 666 14.33 -7.43 -22.55
N PRO A 667 14.04 -8.72 -22.39
CA PRO A 667 14.82 -9.59 -21.51
C PRO A 667 16.25 -9.77 -22.01
N ASP A 668 16.47 -9.59 -23.30
CA ASP A 668 17.77 -9.75 -23.94
C ASP A 668 18.59 -8.47 -23.95
N ASN A 669 18.12 -7.41 -23.25
CA ASN A 669 18.73 -6.07 -23.23
C ASN A 669 19.00 -5.47 -24.61
N GLU A 670 18.23 -5.91 -25.59
CA GLU A 670 18.33 -5.31 -26.92
C GLU A 670 18.13 -3.79 -26.80
N ALA A 671 19.05 -3.03 -27.31
CA ALA A 671 18.98 -1.59 -27.37
C ALA A 671 18.77 -1.13 -28.80
N ASP A 672 18.05 -0.03 -28.95
CA ASP A 672 17.97 0.67 -30.24
C ASP A 672 19.35 1.21 -30.60
N GLU A 673 19.87 0.84 -31.76
CA GLU A 673 21.23 1.18 -32.21
C GLU A 673 21.44 2.70 -32.32
N ALA A 674 20.39 3.46 -32.60
CA ALA A 674 20.47 4.91 -32.80
C ALA A 674 20.36 5.69 -31.49
N THR A 675 19.55 5.21 -30.55
CA THR A 675 19.22 5.93 -29.29
C THR A 675 19.88 5.35 -28.06
N GLY A 676 20.33 4.09 -28.10
CA GLY A 676 20.80 3.35 -26.94
C GLY A 676 19.71 3.04 -25.91
N GLU A 677 18.44 3.27 -26.24
CA GLU A 677 17.31 2.92 -25.36
C GLU A 677 17.03 1.41 -25.44
N VAL A 678 16.82 0.79 -24.30
CA VAL A 678 16.43 -0.63 -24.25
C VAL A 678 15.06 -0.80 -24.88
N LEU A 679 14.98 -1.72 -25.85
CA LEU A 679 13.75 -2.02 -26.55
C LEU A 679 12.70 -2.64 -25.62
N LYS A 680 11.45 -2.54 -25.99
CA LYS A 680 10.33 -3.12 -25.25
C LYS A 680 9.75 -4.30 -25.99
N ALA A 681 9.58 -5.40 -25.28
CA ALA A 681 8.89 -6.60 -25.72
C ALA A 681 7.50 -6.71 -25.12
N ASP A 682 6.60 -7.35 -25.82
CA ASP A 682 5.27 -7.66 -25.29
C ASP A 682 5.36 -8.72 -24.19
N ASN A 683 4.66 -8.49 -23.08
CA ASN A 683 4.47 -9.54 -22.09
C ASN A 683 3.53 -10.64 -22.65
N PRO A 684 3.72 -11.90 -22.20
CA PRO A 684 2.78 -12.96 -22.54
C PRO A 684 1.35 -12.58 -22.16
N LYS A 685 0.39 -12.93 -23.03
CA LYS A 685 -1.02 -12.66 -22.77
C LYS A 685 -1.49 -13.35 -21.49
N ILE A 686 -2.13 -12.60 -20.61
CA ILE A 686 -2.77 -13.15 -19.42
C ILE A 686 -4.17 -13.62 -19.79
N PRO A 687 -4.51 -14.91 -19.60
CA PRO A 687 -5.85 -15.40 -19.85
C PRO A 687 -6.83 -14.84 -18.80
N ALA A 688 -8.13 -14.89 -19.08
CA ALA A 688 -9.12 -14.63 -18.05
C ALA A 688 -8.99 -15.70 -16.95
N VAL A 689 -8.86 -15.25 -15.71
CA VAL A 689 -8.71 -16.09 -14.51
C VAL A 689 -10.01 -16.07 -13.74
N ILE A 690 -10.53 -17.24 -13.38
CA ILE A 690 -11.79 -17.39 -12.67
C ILE A 690 -11.51 -18.00 -11.30
N ASP A 691 -11.98 -17.32 -10.25
CA ASP A 691 -12.02 -17.84 -8.89
C ASP A 691 -13.48 -18.16 -8.53
N LEU A 692 -13.72 -19.29 -7.88
CA LEU A 692 -15.02 -19.66 -7.33
C LEU A 692 -14.97 -19.55 -5.82
N TYR A 693 -16.08 -19.16 -5.20
CA TYR A 693 -16.17 -19.09 -3.74
C TYR A 693 -17.55 -19.42 -3.21
N ALA A 694 -17.57 -19.87 -1.96
CA ALA A 694 -18.76 -20.00 -1.16
C ALA A 694 -18.47 -19.53 0.27
N SER A 695 -19.42 -18.80 0.85
CA SER A 695 -19.40 -18.38 2.25
C SER A 695 -20.74 -18.75 2.88
N TRP A 696 -20.72 -19.44 4.00
CA TRP A 696 -21.92 -19.93 4.66
C TRP A 696 -21.89 -19.60 6.15
N GLN A 697 -22.88 -18.83 6.60
CA GLN A 697 -23.18 -18.64 8.01
C GLN A 697 -24.02 -19.81 8.52
N VAL A 698 -23.35 -20.83 9.06
CA VAL A 698 -24.00 -22.07 9.57
C VAL A 698 -24.88 -21.78 10.78
N THR A 699 -24.37 -20.96 11.70
CA THR A 699 -25.09 -20.44 12.86
C THR A 699 -24.78 -18.94 13.00
N LYS A 700 -25.44 -18.23 13.92
CA LYS A 700 -25.11 -16.83 14.21
C LYS A 700 -23.62 -16.60 14.55
N ASN A 701 -22.96 -17.65 15.02
CA ASN A 701 -21.59 -17.63 15.53
C ASN A 701 -20.56 -18.25 14.58
N LEU A 702 -20.99 -19.15 13.66
CA LEU A 702 -20.09 -19.98 12.86
C LEU A 702 -20.24 -19.66 11.37
N PHE A 703 -19.12 -19.31 10.72
CA PHE A 703 -19.00 -19.09 9.28
C PHE A 703 -18.00 -20.09 8.69
N LEU A 704 -18.38 -20.71 7.60
CA LEU A 704 -17.53 -21.55 6.76
C LEU A 704 -17.30 -20.84 5.42
N ARG A 705 -16.08 -20.94 4.90
CA ARG A 705 -15.70 -20.33 3.61
C ARG A 705 -14.89 -21.33 2.80
N LEU A 706 -15.14 -21.33 1.51
CA LEU A 706 -14.42 -22.12 0.52
C LEU A 706 -14.07 -21.22 -0.66
N SER A 707 -12.87 -21.37 -1.20
CA SER A 707 -12.42 -20.68 -2.40
C SER A 707 -11.63 -21.63 -3.28
N VAL A 708 -11.87 -21.57 -4.58
CA VAL A 708 -11.08 -22.26 -5.61
C VAL A 708 -10.49 -21.15 -6.49
N GLN A 709 -9.25 -20.76 -6.21
CA GLN A 709 -8.54 -19.74 -6.97
C GLN A 709 -7.99 -20.36 -8.25
N ASN A 710 -7.99 -19.57 -9.35
CA ASN A 710 -7.61 -20.06 -10.67
C ASN A 710 -8.31 -21.40 -11.02
N ALA A 711 -9.63 -21.44 -10.91
CA ALA A 711 -10.42 -22.67 -11.02
C ALA A 711 -10.20 -23.40 -12.37
N MET A 712 -9.87 -22.67 -13.43
CA MET A 712 -9.59 -23.20 -14.76
C MET A 712 -8.13 -23.64 -14.96
N ASP A 713 -7.31 -23.57 -13.90
CA ASP A 713 -5.89 -23.96 -13.89
C ASP A 713 -5.07 -23.29 -15.00
N LYS A 714 -5.29 -22.00 -15.21
CA LYS A 714 -4.58 -21.24 -16.25
C LYS A 714 -3.12 -21.00 -15.85
N ASN A 715 -2.21 -21.17 -16.81
CA ASN A 715 -0.82 -20.83 -16.66
C ASN A 715 -0.58 -19.39 -17.14
N TYR A 716 -0.07 -18.52 -16.30
CA TYR A 716 0.23 -17.12 -16.64
C TYR A 716 1.23 -16.51 -15.66
N SER A 717 1.84 -15.41 -16.05
CA SER A 717 2.63 -14.54 -15.19
C SER A 717 1.87 -13.25 -14.91
N GLU A 718 2.03 -12.71 -13.73
CA GLU A 718 1.41 -11.44 -13.34
C GLU A 718 2.07 -10.26 -14.08
N ALA A 719 1.26 -9.30 -14.54
CA ALA A 719 1.70 -8.24 -15.45
C ALA A 719 2.87 -7.39 -14.92
N LEU A 720 2.87 -7.08 -13.63
CA LEU A 720 3.94 -6.28 -13.00
C LEU A 720 5.02 -7.13 -12.33
N ASN A 721 4.85 -8.45 -12.27
CA ASN A 721 5.87 -9.31 -11.69
C ASN A 721 7.03 -9.45 -12.67
N ARG A 722 8.24 -9.45 -12.15
CA ARG A 722 9.44 -9.64 -12.94
C ARG A 722 9.52 -11.07 -13.43
N LEU A 723 9.72 -11.25 -14.71
CA LEU A 723 9.93 -12.55 -15.32
C LEU A 723 11.32 -13.09 -15.03
N ASN A 724 12.31 -12.20 -14.93
CA ASN A 724 13.69 -12.53 -14.59
C ASN A 724 14.38 -11.27 -14.05
N SER A 725 15.29 -11.41 -13.10
CA SER A 725 16.11 -10.29 -12.61
C SER A 725 17.42 -10.12 -13.37
N MET A 726 17.85 -11.16 -14.09
CA MET A 726 19.05 -11.11 -14.91
C MET A 726 18.65 -10.94 -16.36
N PRO A 727 18.99 -9.81 -16.99
CA PRO A 727 18.73 -9.61 -18.42
C PRO A 727 19.34 -10.67 -19.33
N SER A 728 20.42 -11.30 -18.90
CA SER A 728 21.15 -12.33 -19.65
C SER A 728 20.55 -13.74 -19.56
N GLN A 729 19.53 -13.95 -18.76
CA GLN A 729 18.84 -15.25 -18.66
C GLN A 729 17.48 -15.17 -19.33
N SER A 730 17.50 -15.12 -20.65
CA SER A 730 16.34 -15.08 -21.50
C SER A 730 15.60 -16.42 -21.50
N ASN A 731 14.72 -16.66 -20.54
CA ASN A 731 13.70 -17.66 -20.70
C ASN A 731 12.36 -17.06 -20.33
N ASP A 732 11.54 -16.80 -21.35
CA ASP A 732 10.18 -16.28 -21.29
C ASP A 732 9.24 -17.06 -20.35
N ASN A 733 9.72 -18.14 -19.79
CA ASN A 733 9.01 -19.05 -18.93
C ASN A 733 9.75 -19.30 -17.62
N THR A 734 10.49 -18.30 -17.12
CA THR A 734 11.05 -18.48 -15.78
C THR A 734 9.88 -18.61 -14.82
N PRO A 735 9.69 -19.77 -14.27
CA PRO A 735 8.51 -20.13 -13.52
C PRO A 735 8.34 -19.38 -12.22
N MET A 736 9.36 -18.66 -11.77
CA MET A 736 9.33 -17.86 -10.55
C MET A 736 8.42 -16.65 -10.61
N SER A 737 8.01 -16.24 -11.80
CA SER A 737 7.03 -15.18 -12.00
C SER A 737 5.64 -15.72 -12.36
N THR A 738 5.49 -17.03 -12.57
CA THR A 738 4.19 -17.60 -12.89
C THR A 738 3.29 -17.63 -11.66
N ALA A 739 2.02 -17.34 -11.87
CA ALA A 739 1.01 -17.42 -10.84
C ALA A 739 0.76 -18.88 -10.43
N ARG A 740 0.24 -19.07 -9.22
CA ARG A 740 -0.22 -20.38 -8.76
C ARG A 740 -1.27 -20.94 -9.72
N GLY A 741 -1.20 -22.23 -10.00
CA GLY A 741 -2.25 -22.99 -10.63
C GLY A 741 -3.48 -23.09 -9.74
N ARG A 742 -4.40 -24.01 -10.03
CA ARG A 742 -5.61 -24.20 -9.24
C ARG A 742 -5.29 -24.41 -7.78
N THR A 743 -5.93 -23.63 -6.92
CA THR A 743 -5.64 -23.57 -5.49
C THR A 743 -6.93 -23.60 -4.71
N TYR A 744 -7.04 -24.52 -3.76
CA TYR A 744 -8.19 -24.67 -2.89
C TYR A 744 -7.85 -24.06 -1.53
N VAL A 745 -8.75 -23.20 -1.03
CA VAL A 745 -8.62 -22.55 0.26
C VAL A 745 -9.91 -22.76 1.05
N THR A 746 -9.80 -23.15 2.30
CA THR A 746 -10.91 -23.24 3.24
C THR A 746 -10.69 -22.33 4.43
N GLY A 747 -11.75 -21.78 4.96
CA GLY A 747 -11.73 -20.90 6.13
C GLY A 747 -12.88 -21.19 7.07
N LEU A 748 -12.62 -21.01 8.35
CA LEU A 748 -13.59 -21.08 9.43
C LEU A 748 -13.45 -19.81 10.26
N GLU A 749 -14.59 -19.20 10.58
CA GLU A 749 -14.64 -18.10 11.53
C GLU A 749 -15.70 -18.41 12.59
N TYR A 750 -15.32 -18.26 13.84
CA TYR A 750 -16.23 -18.40 14.98
C TYR A 750 -16.21 -17.13 15.81
N ARG A 751 -17.41 -16.65 16.16
CA ARG A 751 -17.61 -15.47 17.02
C ARG A 751 -18.44 -15.87 18.24
N PHE A 752 -18.02 -15.41 19.38
CA PHE A 752 -18.67 -15.71 20.65
C PHE A 752 -19.04 -14.42 21.36
#